data_8d24fff74c0b45143b44ccc198da3ebf
#
_entry.id   8d24fff74c0b45143b44ccc198da3ebf
#
_cell.length_a   1.000
_cell.length_b   1.000
_cell.length_c   1.000
_cell.angle_alpha   90.00
_cell.angle_beta   90.00
_cell.angle_gamma   90.00
#
_symmetry.space_group_name_H-M   'P 1'
#
loop_
_entity.id
_entity.type
_entity.pdbx_description
1 polymer ?
#
loop_
_entity_poly.entity_id
_entity_poly.type
_entity_poly.pdbx_seq_one_letter_code
_entity_poly.pdbx_strand_id
1 'polypeptide(L)'
;MLQGFYWDSFNDSRWTKLEAQSNEIAPYFNLIWVPQSGNCNTDNNVMGYLPVYLFDHKSSFGTEAELRSMIKTYKAKGTGIIADVVINHRNNLGVNGAWTDYPEETYQGVTYQMLPSDIVANDDGGKTAAWAKQHGQTLSATNDSGEDWGGCRDIDHNSENVRNNYNAYLKFLVEDLGYTGFRYDMVKGYAAKFVGQYNQTAQPQFSVGEYWDDSDHIKTWILKTRINNVPQSAAFDFPFRYTVRDAANSGDWSKLKNESNVPLVNEHRFRRYAVTFIENHDTQMRSESEPLDPIKKDTLAANAYLLAMPGTPCVFHRHWLDHKQAIKAMIEVRRAAGITNTSVPSVVAVAPKQYVVSVEGTKGKLLCVLGDEADSYVPDANRFVKVLSGHHFNYFLERKAEALLLDKPSGAYEAAFAVKVTRVSEKAQTLVYTTDGKAPTAQSSRVPADGTINISQDATLQVGVLSADGQVSNVVVRNYTVRPFVEHKATIYVRNENNWTTLNFHVWNNKGNNNMNGNWPGKLITDTKQVKGQTWHYQTFDITSKDYFVNVVFSTDNGAPQSVDVTEITGDRYFVITTEQRGGKYVVRDDTKLITSISTLHASAKSDVWFNLQGQRVAQPQAGQIYLNSQGEKRSF
;
A
#
# COMPACT_ATOMS: atom_id res chain seq x y z
N MET A 1 -4.35 -3.53 -9.07
CA MET A 1 -3.77 -2.35 -8.38
C MET A 1 -3.73 -2.60 -6.88
N LEU A 2 -2.76 -2.03 -6.17
CA LEU A 2 -2.73 -1.95 -4.70
C LEU A 2 -2.95 -0.48 -4.32
N GLN A 3 -3.86 -0.18 -3.40
CA GLN A 3 -3.79 1.06 -2.64
C GLN A 3 -2.71 0.86 -1.57
N GLY A 4 -1.53 1.46 -1.75
CA GLY A 4 -0.33 1.22 -0.95
C GLY A 4 -0.32 1.93 0.42
N PHE A 5 -1.48 2.32 0.93
CA PHE A 5 -1.62 3.04 2.19
C PHE A 5 -3.02 2.86 2.80
N TYR A 6 -3.14 3.23 4.06
CA TYR A 6 -4.38 3.41 4.81
C TYR A 6 -4.26 4.71 5.64
N TRP A 7 -5.35 5.17 6.26
CA TRP A 7 -5.31 6.41 7.06
C TRP A 7 -4.30 6.30 8.20
N ASP A 8 -3.40 7.29 8.33
CA ASP A 8 -2.29 7.34 9.29
C ASP A 8 -1.22 6.23 9.14
N SER A 9 -1.06 5.67 7.94
CA SER A 9 -0.13 4.57 7.65
C SER A 9 1.36 4.98 7.60
N PHE A 10 1.78 5.99 8.35
CA PHE A 10 3.15 6.51 8.29
C PHE A 10 4.23 5.48 8.64
N ASN A 11 3.89 4.45 9.43
CA ASN A 11 4.82 3.36 9.76
C ASN A 11 5.03 2.37 8.62
N ASP A 12 4.03 2.19 7.75
CA ASP A 12 4.00 1.17 6.71
C ASP A 12 4.19 1.72 5.30
N SER A 13 3.75 2.98 5.06
CA SER A 13 3.63 3.55 3.73
C SER A 13 4.61 4.69 3.43
N ARG A 14 5.54 5.02 4.33
CA ARG A 14 6.64 5.93 3.99
C ARG A 14 7.40 5.38 2.78
N TRP A 15 7.93 6.27 1.95
CA TRP A 15 8.57 5.90 0.67
C TRP A 15 9.61 4.81 0.84
N THR A 16 10.48 4.91 1.83
CA THR A 16 11.48 3.88 2.15
C THR A 16 10.87 2.55 2.60
N LYS A 17 9.70 2.57 3.24
CA LYS A 17 9.00 1.37 3.70
C LYS A 17 8.34 0.64 2.53
N LEU A 18 7.65 1.38 1.65
CA LEU A 18 7.09 0.82 0.42
C LEU A 18 8.20 0.29 -0.49
N GLU A 19 9.30 1.02 -0.65
CA GLU A 19 10.44 0.59 -1.46
C GLU A 19 11.03 -0.74 -0.96
N ALA A 20 11.21 -0.88 0.36
CA ALA A 20 11.72 -2.10 0.98
C ALA A 20 10.83 -3.34 0.72
N GLN A 21 9.52 -3.14 0.50
CA GLN A 21 8.55 -4.19 0.20
C GLN A 21 8.48 -4.52 -1.30
N SER A 22 9.24 -3.85 -2.17
CA SER A 22 9.10 -3.97 -3.63
C SER A 22 9.29 -5.39 -4.16
N ASN A 23 10.15 -6.20 -3.56
CA ASN A 23 10.33 -7.61 -3.95
C ASN A 23 9.09 -8.48 -3.66
N GLU A 24 8.29 -8.09 -2.68
CA GLU A 24 7.07 -8.81 -2.30
C GLU A 24 5.85 -8.31 -3.07
N ILE A 25 5.73 -7.00 -3.27
CA ILE A 25 4.55 -6.35 -3.86
C ILE A 25 4.58 -6.40 -5.40
N ALA A 26 5.71 -6.05 -6.02
CA ALA A 26 5.79 -5.90 -7.47
C ALA A 26 5.43 -7.17 -8.26
N PRO A 27 5.74 -8.42 -7.82
CA PRO A 27 5.31 -9.62 -8.53
C PRO A 27 3.80 -9.78 -8.66
N TYR A 28 3.01 -9.13 -7.78
CA TYR A 28 1.55 -9.30 -7.72
C TYR A 28 0.76 -8.11 -8.25
N PHE A 29 1.30 -6.90 -8.19
CA PHE A 29 0.59 -5.67 -8.56
C PHE A 29 1.28 -4.92 -9.70
N ASN A 30 0.53 -4.60 -10.75
CA ASN A 30 1.01 -3.80 -11.86
C ASN A 30 1.02 -2.29 -11.56
N LEU A 31 0.14 -1.84 -10.64
CA LEU A 31 0.00 -0.45 -10.23
C LEU A 31 -0.10 -0.36 -8.71
N ILE A 32 0.51 0.68 -8.12
CA ILE A 32 0.37 1.03 -6.71
C ILE A 32 -0.05 2.48 -6.61
N TRP A 33 -1.21 2.74 -6.03
CA TRP A 33 -1.66 4.07 -5.66
C TRP A 33 -1.05 4.43 -4.29
N VAL A 34 -0.33 5.54 -4.23
CA VAL A 34 0.38 6.01 -3.04
C VAL A 34 -0.23 7.32 -2.53
N PRO A 35 0.00 7.69 -1.25
CA PRO A 35 -0.50 8.96 -0.71
C PRO A 35 -0.05 10.17 -1.52
N GLN A 36 -0.79 11.28 -1.38
CA GLN A 36 -0.41 12.58 -1.92
C GLN A 36 1.01 12.94 -1.42
N SER A 37 1.89 13.32 -2.34
CA SER A 37 3.32 13.50 -2.08
C SER A 37 3.78 14.95 -1.94
N GLY A 38 2.94 15.94 -2.27
CA GLY A 38 3.26 17.35 -2.17
C GLY A 38 3.31 17.86 -0.73
N ASN A 39 4.07 18.91 -0.51
CA ASN A 39 4.25 19.54 0.78
C ASN A 39 2.97 20.29 1.23
N CYS A 40 2.51 20.02 2.45
CA CYS A 40 1.35 20.67 3.08
C CYS A 40 1.73 21.80 4.06
N ASN A 41 2.97 22.27 4.03
CA ASN A 41 3.47 23.35 4.90
C ASN A 41 3.26 23.08 6.40
N THR A 42 3.53 21.86 6.84
CA THR A 42 3.40 21.45 8.24
C THR A 42 4.47 20.45 8.62
N ASP A 43 4.94 20.51 9.87
CA ASP A 43 5.83 19.51 10.46
C ASP A 43 5.06 18.34 11.10
N ASN A 44 3.73 18.43 11.18
CA ASN A 44 2.88 17.33 11.66
C ASN A 44 2.72 16.26 10.57
N ASN A 45 2.53 15.01 11.00
CA ASN A 45 2.13 13.96 10.09
C ASN A 45 0.72 14.22 9.59
N VAL A 46 0.56 14.36 8.26
CA VAL A 46 -0.72 14.55 7.57
C VAL A 46 -0.80 13.66 6.34
N MET A 47 -2.01 13.25 5.97
CA MET A 47 -2.23 12.37 4.81
C MET A 47 -1.97 13.05 3.46
N GLY A 48 -1.98 14.38 3.41
CA GLY A 48 -1.65 15.14 2.21
C GLY A 48 -2.84 15.83 1.51
N TYR A 49 -4.07 15.67 2.04
CA TYR A 49 -5.28 16.20 1.38
C TYR A 49 -5.50 17.72 1.54
N LEU A 50 -4.53 18.43 2.13
CA LEU A 50 -4.51 19.89 2.20
C LEU A 50 -3.21 20.43 1.55
N PRO A 51 -2.99 20.22 0.23
CA PRO A 51 -1.74 20.57 -0.43
C PRO A 51 -1.52 22.09 -0.47
N VAL A 52 -0.27 22.51 -0.24
CA VAL A 52 0.17 23.91 -0.33
C VAL A 52 1.09 24.13 -1.52
N TYR A 53 2.04 23.22 -1.76
CA TYR A 53 3.02 23.30 -2.84
C TYR A 53 2.72 22.33 -3.96
N LEU A 54 3.00 22.72 -5.21
CA LEU A 54 2.85 21.89 -6.41
C LEU A 54 4.16 21.19 -6.78
N PHE A 55 5.31 21.83 -6.55
CA PHE A 55 6.62 21.34 -6.99
C PHE A 55 7.56 20.96 -5.84
N ASP A 56 7.18 21.19 -4.58
CA ASP A 56 7.88 20.69 -3.41
C ASP A 56 7.22 19.38 -2.93
N HIS A 57 7.96 18.29 -2.97
CA HIS A 57 7.50 16.94 -2.59
C HIS A 57 8.12 16.41 -1.30
N LYS A 58 8.44 17.30 -0.35
CA LYS A 58 8.72 16.93 1.03
C LYS A 58 7.39 16.73 1.77
N SER A 59 6.98 15.50 1.99
CA SER A 59 5.72 15.16 2.66
C SER A 59 5.94 14.37 3.96
N SER A 60 4.86 14.07 4.68
CA SER A 60 4.89 13.17 5.86
C SER A 60 5.34 11.74 5.52
N PHE A 61 5.30 11.35 4.25
CA PHE A 61 5.72 10.03 3.79
C PHE A 61 7.20 9.96 3.40
N GLY A 62 7.90 11.08 3.34
CA GLY A 62 9.33 11.16 3.09
C GLY A 62 9.73 12.32 2.20
N THR A 63 11.02 12.37 1.87
CA THR A 63 11.61 13.36 0.98
C THR A 63 11.34 13.03 -0.48
N GLU A 64 11.49 14.00 -1.38
CA GLU A 64 11.41 13.79 -2.83
C GLU A 64 12.45 12.77 -3.33
N ALA A 65 13.66 12.80 -2.77
CA ALA A 65 14.70 11.83 -3.14
C ALA A 65 14.29 10.38 -2.83
N GLU A 66 13.65 10.14 -1.68
CA GLU A 66 13.11 8.83 -1.30
C GLU A 66 11.93 8.43 -2.19
N LEU A 67 11.06 9.38 -2.54
CA LEU A 67 9.96 9.16 -3.49
C LEU A 67 10.49 8.74 -4.86
N ARG A 68 11.46 9.45 -5.40
CA ARG A 68 12.11 9.12 -6.69
C ARG A 68 12.78 7.75 -6.67
N SER A 69 13.43 7.39 -5.57
CA SER A 69 14.04 6.07 -5.37
C SER A 69 12.98 4.98 -5.40
N MET A 70 11.90 5.14 -4.66
CA MET A 70 10.78 4.20 -4.60
C MET A 70 10.12 4.01 -5.98
N ILE A 71 9.80 5.11 -6.69
CA ILE A 71 9.22 5.06 -8.04
C ILE A 71 10.15 4.30 -9.00
N LYS A 72 11.44 4.64 -9.00
CA LYS A 72 12.46 3.98 -9.85
C LYS A 72 12.55 2.48 -9.56
N THR A 73 12.57 2.09 -8.29
CA THR A 73 12.68 0.69 -7.85
C THR A 73 11.48 -0.14 -8.33
N TYR A 74 10.25 0.37 -8.17
CA TYR A 74 9.05 -0.32 -8.65
C TYR A 74 8.97 -0.36 -10.18
N LYS A 75 9.30 0.74 -10.84
CA LYS A 75 9.31 0.81 -12.31
C LYS A 75 10.29 -0.19 -12.94
N ALA A 76 11.47 -0.37 -12.32
CA ALA A 76 12.44 -1.38 -12.74
C ALA A 76 11.92 -2.82 -12.60
N LYS A 77 10.90 -3.05 -11.78
CA LYS A 77 10.21 -4.34 -11.60
C LYS A 77 8.91 -4.46 -12.42
N GLY A 78 8.61 -3.49 -13.26
CA GLY A 78 7.41 -3.47 -14.10
C GLY A 78 6.12 -3.03 -13.38
N THR A 79 6.23 -2.39 -12.21
CA THR A 79 5.10 -1.85 -11.46
C THR A 79 5.08 -0.32 -11.53
N GLY A 80 3.97 0.25 -12.01
CA GLY A 80 3.76 1.68 -12.07
C GLY A 80 3.25 2.26 -10.75
N ILE A 81 3.63 3.50 -10.45
CA ILE A 81 3.15 4.24 -9.28
C ILE A 81 2.10 5.27 -9.71
N ILE A 82 0.99 5.33 -8.99
CA ILE A 82 -0.13 6.23 -9.23
C ILE A 82 -0.10 7.33 -8.17
N ALA A 83 0.00 8.59 -8.61
CA ALA A 83 -0.05 9.75 -7.74
C ALA A 83 -1.49 9.99 -7.26
N ASP A 84 -1.65 10.36 -6.00
CA ASP A 84 -2.89 10.96 -5.49
C ASP A 84 -2.85 12.46 -5.81
N VAL A 85 -3.78 12.91 -6.67
CA VAL A 85 -3.83 14.26 -7.23
C VAL A 85 -4.99 15.02 -6.62
N VAL A 86 -4.67 15.94 -5.71
CA VAL A 86 -5.62 16.81 -5.01
C VAL A 86 -5.60 18.18 -5.67
N ILE A 87 -6.56 18.44 -6.55
CA ILE A 87 -6.65 19.68 -7.33
C ILE A 87 -8.02 20.36 -7.30
N ASN A 88 -9.00 19.74 -6.63
CA ASN A 88 -10.28 20.40 -6.36
C ASN A 88 -10.06 21.68 -5.56
N HIS A 89 -9.28 21.56 -4.50
CA HIS A 89 -9.00 22.60 -3.53
C HIS A 89 -7.51 22.70 -3.24
N ARG A 90 -7.11 23.81 -2.64
CA ARG A 90 -5.74 24.04 -2.21
C ARG A 90 -5.70 24.78 -0.89
N ASN A 91 -4.84 24.35 0.03
CA ASN A 91 -4.54 25.11 1.23
C ASN A 91 -3.58 26.25 0.89
N ASN A 92 -3.62 27.32 1.69
CA ASN A 92 -2.79 28.50 1.55
C ASN A 92 -1.71 28.55 2.62
N LEU A 93 -0.83 29.54 2.54
CA LEU A 93 0.27 29.73 3.52
C LEU A 93 -0.23 30.19 4.89
N GLY A 94 -1.37 30.88 4.95
CA GLY A 94 -1.96 31.39 6.18
C GLY A 94 -1.15 32.48 6.87
N VAL A 95 -0.25 33.16 6.15
CA VAL A 95 0.61 34.19 6.73
C VAL A 95 -0.22 35.35 7.26
N ASN A 96 -0.03 35.70 8.54
CA ASN A 96 -0.81 36.75 9.23
C ASN A 96 -2.35 36.54 9.17
N GLY A 97 -2.81 35.28 9.07
CA GLY A 97 -4.22 34.94 8.97
C GLY A 97 -4.83 35.15 7.58
N ALA A 98 -4.03 35.25 6.54
CA ALA A 98 -4.49 35.34 5.17
C ALA A 98 -5.20 34.05 4.73
N TRP A 99 -6.23 34.20 3.88
CA TRP A 99 -7.02 33.08 3.36
C TRP A 99 -6.70 32.75 1.89
N THR A 100 -5.91 33.59 1.24
CA THR A 100 -5.77 33.60 -0.22
C THR A 100 -4.31 33.72 -0.66
N ASP A 101 -3.37 33.50 0.24
CA ASP A 101 -1.93 33.60 -0.01
C ASP A 101 -1.35 32.24 -0.40
N TYR A 102 -0.82 32.13 -1.62
CA TYR A 102 -0.20 30.93 -2.15
C TYR A 102 1.28 31.12 -2.42
N PRO A 103 2.10 30.07 -2.29
CA PRO A 103 3.51 30.15 -2.60
C PRO A 103 3.72 30.44 -4.09
N GLU A 104 4.76 31.23 -4.35
CA GLU A 104 5.38 31.33 -5.67
C GLU A 104 6.39 30.19 -5.83
N GLU A 105 6.26 29.40 -6.89
CA GLU A 105 7.12 28.25 -7.16
C GLU A 105 7.70 28.35 -8.57
N THR A 106 8.94 27.93 -8.74
CA THR A 106 9.61 27.93 -10.06
C THR A 106 9.86 26.51 -10.54
N TYR A 107 9.38 26.19 -11.73
CA TYR A 107 9.65 24.92 -12.40
C TYR A 107 10.09 25.17 -13.84
N GLN A 108 11.21 24.57 -14.25
CA GLN A 108 11.83 24.75 -15.57
C GLN A 108 12.00 26.23 -16.01
N GLY A 109 12.31 27.10 -15.06
CA GLY A 109 12.52 28.52 -15.30
C GLY A 109 11.25 29.35 -15.48
N VAL A 110 10.07 28.75 -15.28
CA VAL A 110 8.78 29.43 -15.28
C VAL A 110 8.27 29.53 -13.86
N THR A 111 7.73 30.69 -13.49
CA THR A 111 7.12 30.95 -12.20
C THR A 111 5.63 30.61 -12.25
N TYR A 112 5.16 29.87 -11.26
CA TYR A 112 3.78 29.43 -11.05
C TYR A 112 3.29 29.93 -9.69
N GLN A 113 2.11 30.51 -9.65
CA GLN A 113 1.45 30.93 -8.44
C GLN A 113 -0.07 30.95 -8.64
N MET A 114 -0.83 30.43 -7.67
CA MET A 114 -2.26 30.69 -7.58
C MET A 114 -2.51 32.08 -7.01
N LEU A 115 -3.52 32.75 -7.52
CA LEU A 115 -3.89 34.10 -7.14
C LEU A 115 -5.25 34.09 -6.42
N PRO A 116 -5.62 35.13 -5.67
CA PRO A 116 -6.97 35.25 -5.12
C PRO A 116 -8.08 35.10 -6.19
N SER A 117 -7.85 35.63 -7.39
CA SER A 117 -8.74 35.49 -8.55
C SER A 117 -8.89 34.07 -9.11
N ASP A 118 -8.13 33.10 -8.61
CA ASP A 118 -8.21 31.69 -8.98
C ASP A 118 -9.09 30.87 -8.03
N ILE A 119 -9.62 31.50 -6.97
CA ILE A 119 -10.55 30.90 -6.03
C ILE A 119 -11.97 31.15 -6.52
N VAL A 120 -12.86 30.16 -6.48
CA VAL A 120 -14.25 30.28 -6.93
C VAL A 120 -15.04 31.32 -6.12
N ALA A 121 -16.01 31.95 -6.73
CA ALA A 121 -16.79 33.05 -6.11
C ALA A 121 -17.60 32.63 -4.88
N ASN A 122 -18.04 31.38 -4.84
CA ASN A 122 -18.89 30.81 -3.77
C ASN A 122 -18.10 29.98 -2.74
N ASP A 123 -16.78 29.97 -2.78
CA ASP A 123 -15.93 29.17 -1.88
C ASP A 123 -16.34 29.32 -0.40
N ASP A 124 -16.45 28.21 0.30
CA ASP A 124 -16.93 28.09 1.70
C ASP A 124 -18.27 28.82 1.93
N GLY A 125 -19.22 28.62 1.01
CA GLY A 125 -20.53 29.27 1.06
C GLY A 125 -20.45 30.79 0.96
N GLY A 126 -19.39 31.33 0.34
CA GLY A 126 -19.15 32.76 0.14
C GLY A 126 -18.39 33.46 1.28
N LYS A 127 -17.92 32.73 2.31
CA LYS A 127 -17.16 33.31 3.41
C LYS A 127 -15.81 33.85 2.95
N THR A 128 -15.15 33.15 2.03
CA THR A 128 -13.87 33.59 1.44
C THR A 128 -14.04 34.88 0.65
N ALA A 129 -15.14 35.02 -0.11
CA ALA A 129 -15.45 36.26 -0.83
C ALA A 129 -15.67 37.44 0.14
N ALA A 130 -16.36 37.20 1.26
CA ALA A 130 -16.57 38.21 2.29
C ALA A 130 -15.22 38.65 2.94
N TRP A 131 -14.34 37.71 3.24
CA TRP A 131 -12.99 37.98 3.74
C TRP A 131 -12.14 38.76 2.73
N ALA A 132 -12.10 38.32 1.47
CA ALA A 132 -11.35 38.93 0.39
C ALA A 132 -11.75 40.40 0.19
N LYS A 133 -13.06 40.69 0.20
CA LYS A 133 -13.58 42.06 0.10
C LYS A 133 -13.09 42.97 1.22
N GLN A 134 -13.01 42.46 2.47
CA GLN A 134 -12.51 43.23 3.61
C GLN A 134 -11.00 43.52 3.49
N HIS A 135 -10.27 42.71 2.73
CA HIS A 135 -8.81 42.82 2.55
C HIS A 135 -8.44 43.39 1.16
N GLY A 136 -9.39 43.97 0.44
CA GLY A 136 -9.15 44.62 -0.86
C GLY A 136 -8.75 43.65 -1.97
N GLN A 137 -9.13 42.37 -1.85
CA GLN A 137 -8.87 41.33 -2.83
C GLN A 137 -10.15 40.98 -3.62
N THR A 138 -9.96 40.43 -4.82
CA THR A 138 -11.05 39.99 -5.70
C THR A 138 -10.86 38.52 -6.03
N LEU A 139 -11.87 37.69 -5.76
CA LEU A 139 -11.92 36.30 -6.17
C LEU A 139 -12.37 36.20 -7.65
N SER A 140 -12.38 34.97 -8.19
CA SER A 140 -13.03 34.69 -9.48
C SER A 140 -14.49 35.18 -9.48
N ALA A 141 -14.99 35.56 -10.65
CA ALA A 141 -16.40 35.84 -10.85
C ALA A 141 -17.23 34.54 -11.07
N THR A 142 -16.59 33.41 -11.21
CA THR A 142 -17.19 32.11 -11.53
C THR A 142 -17.43 31.31 -10.25
N ASN A 143 -18.62 30.76 -10.09
CA ASN A 143 -18.90 29.80 -9.04
C ASN A 143 -18.21 28.46 -9.35
N ASP A 144 -18.11 27.64 -8.32
CA ASP A 144 -17.64 26.27 -8.46
C ASP A 144 -18.41 25.55 -9.57
N SER A 145 -17.69 24.73 -10.32
CA SER A 145 -18.27 23.92 -11.39
C SER A 145 -18.75 22.53 -10.92
N GLY A 146 -18.62 22.25 -9.64
CA GLY A 146 -19.07 21.05 -8.94
C GLY A 146 -19.62 21.38 -7.54
N GLU A 147 -19.28 20.52 -6.56
CA GLU A 147 -19.71 20.65 -5.17
C GLU A 147 -18.72 21.52 -4.37
N ASP A 148 -19.21 22.53 -3.67
CA ASP A 148 -18.45 23.41 -2.77
C ASP A 148 -17.92 22.61 -1.55
N TRP A 149 -16.66 22.80 -1.18
CA TRP A 149 -16.03 22.15 -0.03
C TRP A 149 -15.28 23.15 0.87
N GLY A 150 -15.84 23.42 2.05
CA GLY A 150 -15.33 24.44 2.97
C GLY A 150 -14.04 24.09 3.73
N GLY A 151 -13.35 22.99 3.42
CA GLY A 151 -12.13 22.55 4.13
C GLY A 151 -10.85 23.29 3.75
N CYS A 152 -10.77 23.79 2.52
CA CYS A 152 -9.71 24.62 1.95
C CYS A 152 -10.31 25.63 0.98
N ARG A 153 -9.48 26.18 0.07
CA ARG A 153 -10.00 27.09 -0.99
C ARG A 153 -10.26 26.31 -2.25
N ASP A 154 -11.50 26.26 -2.71
CA ASP A 154 -11.89 25.63 -3.97
C ASP A 154 -11.37 26.44 -5.15
N ILE A 155 -10.71 25.78 -6.09
CA ILE A 155 -9.96 26.41 -7.17
C ILE A 155 -10.78 26.46 -8.47
N ASP A 156 -10.83 27.64 -9.11
CA ASP A 156 -11.57 27.84 -10.34
C ASP A 156 -10.85 27.27 -11.56
N HIS A 157 -11.16 26.05 -11.95
CA HIS A 157 -10.62 25.42 -13.16
C HIS A 157 -10.98 26.14 -14.48
N ASN A 158 -11.90 27.11 -14.48
CA ASN A 158 -12.13 27.96 -15.65
C ASN A 158 -11.06 29.05 -15.79
N SER A 159 -10.27 29.37 -14.74
CA SER A 159 -9.12 30.25 -14.82
C SER A 159 -8.04 29.64 -15.73
N GLU A 160 -7.50 30.45 -16.65
CA GLU A 160 -6.36 30.05 -17.47
C GLU A 160 -5.12 29.85 -16.61
N ASN A 161 -4.91 30.72 -15.60
CA ASN A 161 -3.79 30.59 -14.67
C ASN A 161 -3.83 29.25 -13.91
N VAL A 162 -4.99 28.84 -13.41
CA VAL A 162 -5.21 27.54 -12.74
C VAL A 162 -4.83 26.39 -13.68
N ARG A 163 -5.35 26.41 -14.90
CA ARG A 163 -5.05 25.33 -15.87
C ARG A 163 -3.55 25.29 -16.22
N ASN A 164 -2.89 26.44 -16.34
CA ASN A 164 -1.45 26.50 -16.61
C ASN A 164 -0.65 25.93 -15.44
N ASN A 165 -0.98 26.30 -14.21
CA ASN A 165 -0.35 25.75 -13.00
C ASN A 165 -0.54 24.24 -12.91
N TYR A 166 -1.77 23.73 -13.05
CA TYR A 166 -2.04 22.29 -12.92
C TYR A 166 -1.51 21.47 -14.11
N ASN A 167 -1.50 22.00 -15.32
CA ASN A 167 -0.86 21.34 -16.46
C ASN A 167 0.65 21.16 -16.24
N ALA A 168 1.33 22.19 -15.71
CA ALA A 168 2.74 22.11 -15.38
C ALA A 168 3.00 21.10 -14.24
N TYR A 169 2.18 21.16 -13.18
CA TYR A 169 2.24 20.22 -12.06
C TYR A 169 2.06 18.75 -12.50
N LEU A 170 1.02 18.46 -13.28
CA LEU A 170 0.73 17.10 -13.72
C LEU A 170 1.80 16.55 -14.69
N LYS A 171 2.38 17.42 -15.54
CA LYS A 171 3.55 17.04 -16.33
C LYS A 171 4.77 16.76 -15.45
N PHE A 172 5.04 17.59 -14.45
CA PHE A 172 6.11 17.36 -13.48
C PHE A 172 5.96 15.99 -12.79
N LEU A 173 4.74 15.61 -12.39
CA LEU A 173 4.50 14.29 -11.79
C LEU A 173 4.87 13.15 -12.74
N VAL A 174 4.50 13.23 -14.02
CA VAL A 174 4.75 12.14 -15.00
C VAL A 174 6.17 12.17 -15.55
N GLU A 175 6.61 13.33 -16.04
CA GLU A 175 7.83 13.46 -16.81
C GLU A 175 9.07 13.54 -15.92
N ASP A 176 8.97 14.19 -14.76
CA ASP A 176 10.10 14.47 -13.87
C ASP A 176 10.15 13.49 -12.69
N LEU A 177 9.08 13.35 -11.90
CA LEU A 177 9.03 12.39 -10.80
C LEU A 177 8.88 10.94 -11.28
N GLY A 178 8.26 10.72 -12.45
CA GLY A 178 8.13 9.41 -13.06
C GLY A 178 6.90 8.62 -12.65
N TYR A 179 5.86 9.26 -12.13
CA TYR A 179 4.57 8.62 -11.89
C TYR A 179 3.99 8.04 -13.19
N THR A 180 3.31 6.91 -13.07
CA THR A 180 2.68 6.22 -14.21
C THR A 180 1.30 6.78 -14.51
N GLY A 181 0.63 7.35 -13.52
CA GLY A 181 -0.73 7.85 -13.67
C GLY A 181 -1.27 8.51 -12.42
N PHE A 182 -2.57 8.77 -12.42
CA PHE A 182 -3.24 9.61 -11.44
C PHE A 182 -4.47 8.94 -10.83
N ARG A 183 -4.65 9.16 -9.53
CA ARG A 183 -5.94 9.11 -8.85
C ARG A 183 -6.34 10.54 -8.54
N TYR A 184 -7.40 11.02 -9.15
CA TYR A 184 -7.96 12.33 -8.88
C TYR A 184 -8.89 12.29 -7.69
N ASP A 185 -8.55 13.07 -6.67
CA ASP A 185 -9.31 13.26 -5.44
C ASP A 185 -10.55 14.12 -5.68
N MET A 186 -11.63 13.83 -4.96
CA MET A 186 -12.85 14.66 -4.89
C MET A 186 -13.34 15.22 -6.24
N VAL A 187 -13.43 14.38 -7.28
CA VAL A 187 -13.78 14.85 -8.64
C VAL A 187 -15.25 15.28 -8.80
N LYS A 188 -16.05 15.23 -7.73
CA LYS A 188 -17.38 15.88 -7.69
C LYS A 188 -17.27 17.40 -7.55
N GLY A 189 -16.16 17.91 -7.01
CA GLY A 189 -15.98 19.33 -6.75
C GLY A 189 -15.66 20.15 -7.99
N TYR A 190 -15.37 19.54 -9.16
CA TYR A 190 -15.14 20.29 -10.41
C TYR A 190 -15.57 19.53 -11.65
N ALA A 191 -15.83 20.26 -12.74
CA ALA A 191 -16.37 19.67 -13.95
C ALA A 191 -15.41 18.63 -14.59
N ALA A 192 -15.94 17.44 -14.88
CA ALA A 192 -15.21 16.29 -15.43
C ALA A 192 -14.39 16.59 -16.70
N LYS A 193 -14.82 17.58 -17.53
CA LYS A 193 -14.07 18.02 -18.72
C LYS A 193 -12.62 18.41 -18.42
N PHE A 194 -12.36 18.95 -17.23
CA PHE A 194 -11.02 19.38 -16.85
C PHE A 194 -10.10 18.19 -16.62
N VAL A 195 -10.58 17.08 -16.02
CA VAL A 195 -9.82 15.83 -15.94
C VAL A 195 -9.44 15.34 -17.35
N GLY A 196 -10.37 15.41 -18.31
CA GLY A 196 -10.08 15.07 -19.70
C GLY A 196 -8.97 15.92 -20.31
N GLN A 197 -9.04 17.25 -20.12
CA GLN A 197 -8.04 18.20 -20.64
C GLN A 197 -6.66 18.01 -19.97
N TYR A 198 -6.62 17.83 -18.66
CA TYR A 198 -5.38 17.56 -17.92
C TYR A 198 -4.72 16.25 -18.37
N ASN A 199 -5.49 15.17 -18.52
CA ASN A 199 -4.98 13.91 -19.02
C ASN A 199 -4.50 14.00 -20.48
N GLN A 200 -5.18 14.78 -21.32
CA GLN A 200 -4.71 15.06 -22.69
C GLN A 200 -3.35 15.77 -22.69
N THR A 201 -3.09 16.63 -21.71
CA THR A 201 -1.83 17.39 -21.62
C THR A 201 -0.72 16.59 -20.99
N ALA A 202 -0.97 15.91 -19.86
CA ALA A 202 0.03 15.18 -19.09
C ALA A 202 0.27 13.74 -19.59
N GLN A 203 -0.67 13.17 -20.36
CA GLN A 203 -0.55 11.83 -20.97
C GLN A 203 -0.25 10.69 -19.97
N PRO A 204 -0.96 10.58 -18.83
CA PRO A 204 -0.75 9.46 -17.91
C PRO A 204 -1.14 8.14 -18.58
N GLN A 205 -0.45 7.04 -18.23
CA GLN A 205 -0.80 5.70 -18.70
C GLN A 205 -2.06 5.14 -18.02
N PHE A 206 -2.41 5.67 -16.85
CA PHE A 206 -3.59 5.30 -16.09
C PHE A 206 -4.19 6.51 -15.38
N SER A 207 -5.51 6.58 -15.34
CA SER A 207 -6.24 7.61 -14.62
C SER A 207 -7.51 7.04 -14.00
N VAL A 208 -7.78 7.40 -12.75
CA VAL A 208 -9.01 7.06 -12.03
C VAL A 208 -9.50 8.25 -11.22
N GLY A 209 -10.79 8.54 -11.28
CA GLY A 209 -11.43 9.58 -10.47
C GLY A 209 -12.22 9.01 -9.31
N GLU A 210 -12.18 9.72 -8.20
CA GLU A 210 -13.00 9.45 -7.03
C GLU A 210 -14.32 10.21 -7.15
N TYR A 211 -15.29 9.60 -7.81
CA TYR A 211 -16.64 10.13 -7.90
C TYR A 211 -17.58 9.33 -7.00
N TRP A 212 -17.78 9.78 -5.78
CA TRP A 212 -18.51 9.07 -4.73
C TRP A 212 -20.02 9.21 -4.91
N ASP A 213 -20.61 8.35 -5.74
CA ASP A 213 -22.03 8.41 -6.09
C ASP A 213 -22.57 7.06 -6.58
N ASP A 214 -23.82 7.06 -7.05
CA ASP A 214 -24.44 5.93 -7.72
C ASP A 214 -23.87 5.68 -9.13
N SER A 215 -24.26 4.54 -9.70
CA SER A 215 -23.76 4.09 -10.99
C SER A 215 -24.02 5.07 -12.14
N ASP A 216 -25.20 5.71 -12.18
CA ASP A 216 -25.60 6.57 -13.30
C ASP A 216 -24.82 7.89 -13.27
N HIS A 217 -24.59 8.45 -12.10
CA HIS A 217 -23.76 9.64 -11.94
C HIS A 217 -22.30 9.37 -12.29
N ILE A 218 -21.73 8.24 -11.82
CA ILE A 218 -20.35 7.86 -12.14
C ILE A 218 -20.18 7.64 -13.65
N LYS A 219 -21.12 6.92 -14.30
CA LYS A 219 -21.11 6.73 -15.76
C LYS A 219 -21.15 8.06 -16.51
N THR A 220 -21.99 8.97 -16.04
CA THR A 220 -22.12 10.31 -16.63
C THR A 220 -20.80 11.08 -16.47
N TRP A 221 -20.15 11.02 -15.31
CA TRP A 221 -18.85 11.63 -15.08
C TRP A 221 -17.79 11.07 -16.04
N ILE A 222 -17.67 9.74 -16.14
CA ILE A 222 -16.74 9.09 -17.09
C ILE A 222 -16.95 9.63 -18.51
N LEU A 223 -18.21 9.69 -18.96
CA LEU A 223 -18.53 10.17 -20.30
C LEU A 223 -18.20 11.67 -20.50
N LYS A 224 -18.27 12.48 -19.45
CA LYS A 224 -17.92 13.91 -19.49
C LYS A 224 -16.41 14.18 -19.48
N THR A 225 -15.56 13.18 -19.18
CA THR A 225 -14.09 13.30 -19.34
C THR A 225 -13.60 13.16 -20.78
N ARG A 226 -14.50 12.94 -21.75
CA ARG A 226 -14.14 12.61 -23.13
C ARG A 226 -13.37 13.72 -23.84
N ILE A 227 -12.31 13.29 -24.54
CA ILE A 227 -11.65 14.04 -25.58
C ILE A 227 -11.84 13.24 -26.88
N ASN A 228 -12.31 13.88 -27.94
CA ASN A 228 -12.58 13.21 -29.22
C ASN A 228 -13.44 11.92 -29.06
N ASN A 229 -14.48 12.00 -28.24
CA ASN A 229 -15.39 10.90 -27.89
C ASN A 229 -14.76 9.72 -27.11
N VAL A 230 -13.51 9.80 -26.68
CA VAL A 230 -12.84 8.78 -25.87
C VAL A 230 -12.75 9.23 -24.42
N PRO A 231 -13.34 8.49 -23.46
CA PRO A 231 -13.18 8.77 -22.03
C PRO A 231 -11.70 8.76 -21.64
N GLN A 232 -11.27 9.76 -20.90
CA GLN A 232 -9.88 9.95 -20.49
C GLN A 232 -9.57 9.41 -19.10
N SER A 233 -10.59 9.02 -18.33
CA SER A 233 -10.39 8.49 -16.99
C SER A 233 -11.36 7.33 -16.72
N ALA A 234 -10.89 6.36 -15.95
CA ALA A 234 -11.69 5.40 -15.21
C ALA A 234 -12.27 6.06 -13.95
N ALA A 235 -13.13 5.36 -13.22
CA ALA A 235 -13.64 5.77 -11.93
C ALA A 235 -13.65 4.61 -10.95
N PHE A 236 -13.55 4.91 -9.65
CA PHE A 236 -13.81 3.93 -8.60
C PHE A 236 -15.29 3.49 -8.64
N ASP A 237 -15.50 2.18 -8.59
CA ASP A 237 -16.82 1.55 -8.62
C ASP A 237 -17.43 1.51 -7.21
N PHE A 238 -17.93 2.65 -6.73
CA PHE A 238 -18.58 2.76 -5.42
C PHE A 238 -19.80 1.84 -5.29
N PRO A 239 -20.67 1.67 -6.30
CA PRO A 239 -21.74 0.67 -6.28
C PRO A 239 -21.22 -0.74 -5.99
N PHE A 240 -20.10 -1.15 -6.58
CA PHE A 240 -19.46 -2.44 -6.28
C PHE A 240 -19.06 -2.53 -4.80
N ARG A 241 -18.40 -1.51 -4.30
CA ARG A 241 -17.95 -1.45 -2.90
C ARG A 241 -19.13 -1.59 -1.94
N TYR A 242 -20.20 -0.82 -2.11
CA TYR A 242 -21.37 -0.89 -1.23
C TYR A 242 -22.06 -2.25 -1.30
N THR A 243 -22.23 -2.78 -2.50
CA THR A 243 -22.83 -4.10 -2.73
C THR A 243 -22.07 -5.20 -2.00
N VAL A 244 -20.74 -5.21 -2.10
CA VAL A 244 -19.88 -6.22 -1.43
C VAL A 244 -19.89 -6.02 0.10
N ARG A 245 -19.79 -4.79 0.58
CA ARG A 245 -19.86 -4.48 2.01
C ARG A 245 -21.18 -4.97 2.61
N ASP A 246 -22.31 -4.71 1.96
CA ASP A 246 -23.64 -5.08 2.45
C ASP A 246 -23.83 -6.60 2.48
N ALA A 247 -23.34 -7.31 1.45
CA ALA A 247 -23.35 -8.77 1.41
C ALA A 247 -22.49 -9.36 2.54
N ALA A 248 -21.23 -8.97 2.63
CA ALA A 248 -20.30 -9.47 3.63
C ALA A 248 -20.78 -9.17 5.05
N ASN A 249 -21.09 -7.93 5.37
CA ASN A 249 -21.48 -7.51 6.72
C ASN A 249 -22.80 -8.12 7.21
N SER A 250 -23.75 -8.38 6.31
CA SER A 250 -25.01 -9.06 6.67
C SER A 250 -24.89 -10.59 6.66
N GLY A 251 -23.93 -11.16 5.91
CA GLY A 251 -23.86 -12.59 5.60
C GLY A 251 -24.93 -13.04 4.61
N ASP A 252 -25.59 -12.11 3.93
CA ASP A 252 -26.56 -12.36 2.87
C ASP A 252 -25.90 -12.06 1.51
N TRP A 253 -25.30 -13.09 0.93
CA TRP A 253 -24.56 -12.99 -0.32
C TRP A 253 -25.46 -12.81 -1.55
N SER A 254 -26.78 -13.00 -1.43
CA SER A 254 -27.73 -12.72 -2.50
C SER A 254 -27.75 -11.23 -2.89
N LYS A 255 -27.33 -10.33 -1.99
CA LYS A 255 -27.20 -8.89 -2.22
C LYS A 255 -26.19 -8.52 -3.31
N LEU A 256 -25.26 -9.44 -3.64
CA LEU A 256 -24.34 -9.23 -4.77
C LEU A 256 -25.08 -9.13 -6.13
N LYS A 257 -26.31 -9.62 -6.22
CA LYS A 257 -27.21 -9.35 -7.34
C LYS A 257 -27.97 -8.05 -7.12
N ASN A 258 -27.24 -6.91 -7.18
CA ASN A 258 -27.82 -5.59 -7.01
C ASN A 258 -28.37 -5.07 -8.36
N GLU A 259 -29.70 -5.02 -8.47
CA GLU A 259 -30.39 -4.53 -9.68
C GLU A 259 -30.78 -3.04 -9.59
N SER A 260 -30.77 -2.45 -8.40
CA SER A 260 -31.17 -1.06 -8.19
C SER A 260 -30.02 -0.07 -8.40
N ASN A 261 -28.78 -0.47 -8.10
CA ASN A 261 -27.56 0.31 -8.30
C ASN A 261 -26.48 -0.62 -8.86
N VAL A 262 -26.59 -0.94 -10.14
CA VAL A 262 -25.74 -1.94 -10.80
C VAL A 262 -24.29 -1.49 -10.80
N PRO A 263 -23.34 -2.26 -10.21
CA PRO A 263 -21.93 -1.93 -10.30
C PRO A 263 -21.43 -1.75 -11.73
N LEU A 264 -20.55 -0.77 -11.97
CA LEU A 264 -20.00 -0.49 -13.30
C LEU A 264 -19.36 -1.71 -13.94
N VAL A 265 -18.71 -2.54 -13.13
CA VAL A 265 -18.05 -3.79 -13.56
C VAL A 265 -19.03 -4.79 -14.20
N ASN A 266 -20.30 -4.75 -13.83
CA ASN A 266 -21.35 -5.62 -14.40
C ASN A 266 -21.91 -5.06 -15.72
N GLU A 267 -21.65 -3.81 -16.05
CA GLU A 267 -22.13 -3.19 -17.29
C GLU A 267 -21.10 -3.26 -18.41
N HIS A 268 -21.47 -3.87 -19.53
CA HIS A 268 -20.58 -4.14 -20.67
C HIS A 268 -19.80 -2.89 -21.15
N ARG A 269 -20.47 -1.74 -21.27
CA ARG A 269 -19.88 -0.51 -21.79
C ARG A 269 -18.91 0.17 -20.81
N PHE A 270 -19.12 -0.02 -19.50
CA PHE A 270 -18.39 0.69 -18.44
C PHE A 270 -17.39 -0.21 -17.71
N ARG A 271 -17.50 -1.53 -17.84
CA ARG A 271 -16.63 -2.52 -17.18
C ARG A 271 -15.15 -2.20 -17.27
N ARG A 272 -14.67 -1.83 -18.45
CA ARG A 272 -13.25 -1.49 -18.65
C ARG A 272 -12.79 -0.23 -17.90
N TYR A 273 -13.72 0.63 -17.50
CA TYR A 273 -13.47 1.86 -16.73
C TYR A 273 -13.74 1.68 -15.23
N ALA A 274 -14.17 0.51 -14.80
CA ALA A 274 -14.45 0.21 -13.41
C ALA A 274 -13.13 -0.09 -12.67
N VAL A 275 -12.76 0.73 -11.70
CA VAL A 275 -11.76 0.40 -10.69
C VAL A 275 -12.51 -0.13 -9.47
N THR A 276 -12.57 -1.45 -9.36
CA THR A 276 -13.32 -2.12 -8.29
C THR A 276 -12.50 -2.11 -6.99
N PHE A 277 -13.16 -1.90 -5.88
CA PHE A 277 -12.57 -1.96 -4.54
C PHE A 277 -13.64 -2.34 -3.51
N ILE A 278 -13.24 -2.75 -2.33
CA ILE A 278 -14.17 -3.14 -1.26
C ILE A 278 -13.99 -2.30 0.01
N GLU A 279 -12.81 -1.75 0.21
CA GLU A 279 -12.47 -0.83 1.29
C GLU A 279 -11.33 0.08 0.88
N ASN A 280 -11.27 1.28 1.46
CA ASN A 280 -10.20 2.25 1.27
C ASN A 280 -9.93 3.04 2.58
N HIS A 281 -9.06 4.03 2.53
CA HIS A 281 -8.67 4.87 3.66
C HIS A 281 -9.80 5.76 4.22
N ASP A 282 -10.88 5.99 3.46
CA ASP A 282 -12.06 6.76 3.88
C ASP A 282 -13.24 5.90 4.30
N THR A 283 -13.14 4.60 4.16
CA THR A 283 -14.20 3.67 4.55
C THR A 283 -13.78 2.70 5.65
N GLN A 284 -12.48 2.59 5.93
CA GLN A 284 -11.94 1.75 6.99
C GLN A 284 -12.40 2.17 8.38
N MET A 285 -12.34 1.27 9.33
CA MET A 285 -12.39 1.62 10.74
C MET A 285 -11.09 2.32 11.13
N ARG A 286 -11.15 3.61 11.49
CA ARG A 286 -9.99 4.39 11.98
C ARG A 286 -9.80 4.24 13.47
N SER A 287 -10.89 4.30 14.23
CA SER A 287 -10.94 4.09 15.68
C SER A 287 -12.36 3.68 16.11
N GLU A 288 -12.57 3.34 17.38
CA GLU A 288 -13.91 3.09 17.92
C GLU A 288 -14.82 4.33 17.84
N SER A 289 -14.25 5.53 17.97
CA SER A 289 -14.99 6.79 17.84
C SER A 289 -15.17 7.25 16.39
N GLU A 290 -14.39 6.70 15.45
CA GLU A 290 -14.44 6.99 14.03
C GLU A 290 -14.51 5.67 13.23
N PRO A 291 -15.64 4.92 13.34
CA PRO A 291 -15.75 3.60 12.71
C PRO A 291 -15.94 3.68 11.20
N LEU A 292 -16.33 4.81 10.63
CA LEU A 292 -16.68 5.02 9.24
C LEU A 292 -17.64 3.93 8.71
N ASP A 293 -17.28 3.27 7.59
CA ASP A 293 -18.15 2.28 6.93
C ASP A 293 -17.39 1.02 6.47
N PRO A 294 -16.72 0.28 7.39
CA PRO A 294 -15.80 -0.80 7.04
C PRO A 294 -16.48 -2.12 6.66
N ILE A 295 -15.68 -3.01 6.05
CA ILE A 295 -15.96 -4.44 6.03
C ILE A 295 -15.69 -4.99 7.44
N LYS A 296 -16.74 -5.51 8.10
CA LYS A 296 -16.69 -5.97 9.51
C LYS A 296 -16.42 -7.45 9.66
N LYS A 297 -16.73 -8.25 8.63
CA LYS A 297 -16.52 -9.71 8.60
C LYS A 297 -16.37 -10.19 7.15
N ASP A 298 -15.92 -11.42 6.99
CA ASP A 298 -15.77 -12.07 5.68
C ASP A 298 -14.83 -11.34 4.70
N THR A 299 -13.84 -10.62 5.24
CA THR A 299 -12.87 -9.84 4.44
C THR A 299 -12.19 -10.69 3.36
N LEU A 300 -11.88 -11.97 3.67
CA LEU A 300 -11.28 -12.87 2.68
C LEU A 300 -12.24 -13.20 1.54
N ALA A 301 -13.50 -13.52 1.84
CA ALA A 301 -14.52 -13.82 0.82
C ALA A 301 -14.82 -12.57 -0.04
N ALA A 302 -14.84 -11.37 0.58
CA ALA A 302 -14.98 -10.10 -0.13
C ALA A 302 -13.80 -9.86 -1.11
N ASN A 303 -12.56 -10.10 -0.68
CA ASN A 303 -11.38 -10.02 -1.56
C ASN A 303 -11.40 -11.11 -2.64
N ALA A 304 -11.91 -12.32 -2.35
CA ALA A 304 -12.08 -13.35 -3.35
C ALA A 304 -13.07 -12.91 -4.44
N TYR A 305 -14.19 -12.27 -4.06
CA TYR A 305 -15.09 -11.71 -5.06
C TYR A 305 -14.42 -10.58 -5.86
N LEU A 306 -13.76 -9.62 -5.20
CA LEU A 306 -13.03 -8.54 -5.86
C LEU A 306 -12.05 -9.06 -6.92
N LEU A 307 -11.25 -10.07 -6.57
CA LEU A 307 -10.19 -10.60 -7.43
C LEU A 307 -10.72 -11.60 -8.49
N ALA A 308 -11.91 -12.17 -8.32
CA ALA A 308 -12.58 -12.97 -9.35
C ALA A 308 -13.23 -12.09 -10.43
N MET A 309 -13.73 -10.89 -10.07
CA MET A 309 -14.48 -10.03 -10.97
C MET A 309 -13.58 -9.31 -11.99
N PRO A 310 -14.10 -8.93 -13.19
CA PRO A 310 -13.36 -8.10 -14.15
C PRO A 310 -13.08 -6.68 -13.63
N GLY A 311 -12.79 -5.73 -14.52
CA GLY A 311 -12.37 -4.38 -14.15
C GLY A 311 -10.91 -4.34 -13.68
N THR A 312 -10.53 -3.25 -13.04
CA THR A 312 -9.22 -3.08 -12.39
C THR A 312 -9.39 -3.22 -10.87
N PRO A 313 -9.16 -4.40 -10.28
CA PRO A 313 -9.32 -4.58 -8.84
C PRO A 313 -8.25 -3.81 -8.08
N CYS A 314 -8.67 -3.02 -7.08
CA CYS A 314 -7.83 -2.29 -6.16
C CYS A 314 -7.90 -2.92 -4.78
N VAL A 315 -6.83 -3.60 -4.38
CA VAL A 315 -6.68 -4.21 -3.06
C VAL A 315 -6.29 -3.15 -2.06
N PHE A 316 -6.93 -3.12 -0.90
CA PHE A 316 -6.62 -2.20 0.18
C PHE A 316 -5.40 -2.65 0.98
N HIS A 317 -4.52 -1.72 1.40
CA HIS A 317 -3.24 -2.06 2.02
C HIS A 317 -3.38 -2.86 3.33
N ARG A 318 -4.36 -2.55 4.20
CA ARG A 318 -4.59 -3.33 5.42
C ARG A 318 -4.98 -4.77 5.10
N HIS A 319 -5.86 -4.98 4.11
CA HIS A 319 -6.21 -6.33 3.68
C HIS A 319 -4.99 -7.08 3.12
N TRP A 320 -4.11 -6.39 2.38
CA TRP A 320 -2.85 -6.97 1.93
C TRP A 320 -1.96 -7.36 3.10
N LEU A 321 -1.78 -6.49 4.10
CA LEU A 321 -0.94 -6.77 5.26
C LEU A 321 -1.46 -7.96 6.09
N ASP A 322 -2.77 -8.01 6.30
CA ASP A 322 -3.42 -9.03 7.14
C ASP A 322 -3.56 -10.39 6.44
N HIS A 323 -3.70 -10.38 5.11
CA HIS A 323 -4.08 -11.58 4.32
C HIS A 323 -3.17 -11.85 3.12
N LYS A 324 -1.89 -11.46 3.19
CA LYS A 324 -0.94 -11.52 2.06
C LYS A 324 -0.97 -12.82 1.29
N GLN A 325 -0.88 -13.96 1.98
CA GLN A 325 -0.75 -15.25 1.31
C GLN A 325 -2.03 -15.63 0.56
N ALA A 326 -3.19 -15.37 1.15
CA ALA A 326 -4.47 -15.63 0.51
C ALA A 326 -4.68 -14.73 -0.72
N ILE A 327 -4.38 -13.43 -0.60
CA ILE A 327 -4.50 -12.47 -1.70
C ILE A 327 -3.55 -12.82 -2.85
N LYS A 328 -2.30 -13.20 -2.56
CA LYS A 328 -1.34 -13.69 -3.56
C LYS A 328 -1.90 -14.89 -4.33
N ALA A 329 -2.43 -15.89 -3.61
CA ALA A 329 -3.03 -17.07 -4.22
C ALA A 329 -4.26 -16.72 -5.10
N MET A 330 -5.13 -15.82 -4.65
CA MET A 330 -6.27 -15.34 -5.44
C MET A 330 -5.80 -14.65 -6.74
N ILE A 331 -4.77 -13.80 -6.67
CA ILE A 331 -4.18 -13.12 -7.84
C ILE A 331 -3.60 -14.14 -8.83
N GLU A 332 -2.94 -15.19 -8.34
CA GLU A 332 -2.40 -16.25 -9.20
C GLU A 332 -3.50 -17.02 -9.93
N VAL A 333 -4.60 -17.34 -9.25
CA VAL A 333 -5.76 -17.99 -9.89
C VAL A 333 -6.41 -17.06 -10.92
N ARG A 334 -6.58 -15.77 -10.61
CA ARG A 334 -7.05 -14.75 -11.57
C ARG A 334 -6.20 -14.75 -12.85
N ARG A 335 -4.88 -14.75 -12.70
CA ARG A 335 -3.92 -14.78 -13.83
C ARG A 335 -3.96 -16.09 -14.60
N ALA A 336 -4.14 -17.22 -13.90
CA ALA A 336 -4.27 -18.54 -14.52
C ALA A 336 -5.55 -18.64 -15.36
N ALA A 337 -6.65 -18.05 -14.91
CA ALA A 337 -7.88 -17.93 -15.70
C ALA A 337 -7.74 -16.95 -16.88
N GLY A 338 -6.81 -15.98 -16.81
CA GLY A 338 -6.66 -14.92 -17.80
C GLY A 338 -7.76 -13.87 -17.70
N ILE A 339 -8.20 -13.52 -16.48
CA ILE A 339 -9.23 -12.49 -16.28
C ILE A 339 -8.65 -11.11 -16.53
N THR A 340 -9.33 -10.33 -17.36
CA THR A 340 -8.99 -8.97 -17.76
C THR A 340 -10.03 -7.97 -17.27
N ASN A 341 -9.83 -6.68 -17.55
CA ASN A 341 -10.80 -5.64 -17.24
C ASN A 341 -12.06 -5.67 -18.14
N THR A 342 -12.08 -6.49 -19.17
CA THR A 342 -13.21 -6.68 -20.10
C THR A 342 -13.82 -8.07 -20.03
N SER A 343 -13.32 -8.97 -19.20
CA SER A 343 -13.87 -10.30 -18.97
C SER A 343 -15.35 -10.24 -18.60
N VAL A 344 -16.13 -11.26 -18.97
CA VAL A 344 -17.60 -11.24 -18.81
C VAL A 344 -18.00 -12.06 -17.58
N PRO A 345 -18.58 -11.43 -16.55
CA PRO A 345 -19.16 -12.15 -15.42
C PRO A 345 -20.57 -12.63 -15.76
N SER A 346 -20.97 -13.76 -15.22
CA SER A 346 -22.32 -14.33 -15.33
C SER A 346 -22.72 -14.97 -13.99
N VAL A 347 -23.84 -14.55 -13.45
CA VAL A 347 -24.36 -15.12 -12.21
C VAL A 347 -24.89 -16.54 -12.48
N VAL A 348 -24.45 -17.50 -11.68
CA VAL A 348 -24.81 -18.93 -11.81
C VAL A 348 -25.86 -19.34 -10.79
N ALA A 349 -25.69 -18.89 -9.52
CA ALA A 349 -26.63 -19.15 -8.44
C ALA A 349 -26.71 -17.95 -7.49
N VAL A 350 -27.89 -17.72 -6.93
CA VAL A 350 -28.18 -16.64 -5.99
C VAL A 350 -29.00 -17.20 -4.82
N ALA A 351 -28.39 -17.27 -3.65
CA ALA A 351 -29.05 -17.55 -2.39
C ALA A 351 -28.35 -16.77 -1.26
N PRO A 352 -29.00 -16.50 -0.12
CA PRO A 352 -28.40 -15.77 0.97
C PRO A 352 -27.07 -16.36 1.46
N LYS A 353 -26.96 -17.69 1.55
CA LYS A 353 -25.77 -18.40 2.05
C LYS A 353 -24.85 -18.93 0.93
N GLN A 354 -25.24 -18.78 -0.33
CA GLN A 354 -24.43 -19.23 -1.46
C GLN A 354 -24.65 -18.33 -2.68
N TYR A 355 -23.61 -17.65 -3.11
CA TYR A 355 -23.59 -16.90 -4.36
C TYR A 355 -22.51 -17.47 -5.28
N VAL A 356 -22.88 -17.73 -6.53
CA VAL A 356 -21.94 -18.28 -7.51
C VAL A 356 -21.88 -17.37 -8.74
N VAL A 357 -20.69 -16.91 -9.06
CA VAL A 357 -20.41 -16.17 -10.29
C VAL A 357 -19.38 -16.90 -11.13
N SER A 358 -19.62 -16.96 -12.44
CA SER A 358 -18.70 -17.43 -13.46
C SER A 358 -18.09 -16.23 -14.18
N VAL A 359 -16.78 -16.16 -14.30
CA VAL A 359 -16.10 -15.11 -15.04
C VAL A 359 -15.30 -15.71 -16.19
N GLU A 360 -15.57 -15.24 -17.42
CA GLU A 360 -14.90 -15.71 -18.62
C GLU A 360 -13.51 -15.07 -18.74
N GLY A 361 -12.46 -15.84 -18.53
CA GLY A 361 -11.08 -15.40 -18.77
C GLY A 361 -10.61 -15.80 -20.17
N THR A 362 -9.49 -15.25 -20.61
CA THR A 362 -8.88 -15.56 -21.92
C THR A 362 -8.33 -16.99 -22.01
N LYS A 363 -8.08 -17.63 -20.85
CA LYS A 363 -7.56 -18.99 -20.76
C LYS A 363 -8.61 -20.00 -20.31
N GLY A 364 -9.59 -19.60 -19.50
CA GLY A 364 -10.65 -20.45 -18.99
C GLY A 364 -11.57 -19.72 -18.04
N LYS A 365 -12.70 -20.34 -17.70
CA LYS A 365 -13.64 -19.78 -16.73
C LYS A 365 -13.16 -19.97 -15.31
N LEU A 366 -13.37 -18.94 -14.49
CA LEU A 366 -13.25 -18.99 -13.04
C LEU A 366 -14.66 -18.99 -12.44
N LEU A 367 -14.99 -20.00 -11.62
CA LEU A 367 -16.16 -19.94 -10.73
C LEU A 367 -15.69 -19.44 -9.36
N CYS A 368 -16.31 -18.37 -8.88
CA CYS A 368 -16.18 -17.90 -7.52
C CYS A 368 -17.48 -18.23 -6.77
N VAL A 369 -17.36 -19.01 -5.72
CA VAL A 369 -18.46 -19.43 -4.84
C VAL A 369 -18.26 -18.77 -3.50
N LEU A 370 -19.28 -18.08 -2.98
CA LEU A 370 -19.23 -17.29 -1.76
C LEU A 370 -20.34 -17.71 -0.78
N GLY A 371 -20.09 -17.52 0.51
CA GLY A 371 -21.07 -17.69 1.59
C GLY A 371 -20.83 -18.90 2.47
N ASP A 372 -21.63 -19.02 3.53
CA ASP A 372 -21.53 -20.07 4.54
C ASP A 372 -21.65 -21.50 3.95
N GLU A 373 -22.37 -21.61 2.83
CA GLU A 373 -22.59 -22.87 2.12
C GLU A 373 -21.68 -23.00 0.87
N ALA A 374 -20.60 -22.23 0.78
CA ALA A 374 -19.67 -22.31 -0.36
C ALA A 374 -19.10 -23.72 -0.58
N ASP A 375 -18.88 -24.49 0.49
CA ASP A 375 -18.33 -25.85 0.41
C ASP A 375 -19.35 -26.88 -0.11
N SER A 376 -20.64 -26.59 -0.07
CA SER A 376 -21.68 -27.48 -0.61
C SER A 376 -21.81 -27.42 -2.14
N TYR A 377 -21.23 -26.38 -2.77
CA TYR A 377 -21.30 -26.23 -4.23
C TYR A 377 -20.36 -27.21 -4.95
N VAL A 378 -20.93 -28.03 -5.81
CA VAL A 378 -20.20 -29.02 -6.60
C VAL A 378 -20.43 -28.74 -8.09
N PRO A 379 -19.47 -28.16 -8.81
CA PRO A 379 -19.54 -28.00 -10.25
C PRO A 379 -19.25 -29.32 -10.96
N ASP A 380 -19.50 -29.36 -12.27
CA ASP A 380 -19.12 -30.51 -13.11
C ASP A 380 -17.60 -30.76 -13.01
N ALA A 381 -17.23 -31.87 -12.38
CA ALA A 381 -15.84 -32.27 -12.15
C ALA A 381 -15.07 -32.60 -13.44
N ASN A 382 -15.76 -32.92 -14.55
CA ASN A 382 -15.13 -33.09 -15.85
C ASN A 382 -14.65 -31.77 -16.43
N ARG A 383 -15.28 -30.69 -16.02
CA ARG A 383 -15.00 -29.34 -16.53
C ARG A 383 -14.19 -28.48 -15.58
N PHE A 384 -14.42 -28.60 -14.29
CA PHE A 384 -13.82 -27.69 -13.29
C PHE A 384 -12.99 -28.44 -12.25
N VAL A 385 -11.96 -27.77 -11.75
CA VAL A 385 -11.10 -28.21 -10.64
C VAL A 385 -11.13 -27.17 -9.53
N LYS A 386 -11.35 -27.62 -8.28
CA LYS A 386 -11.19 -26.74 -7.11
C LYS A 386 -9.71 -26.39 -6.96
N VAL A 387 -9.37 -25.11 -7.00
CA VAL A 387 -7.98 -24.61 -7.02
C VAL A 387 -7.60 -23.79 -5.79
N LEU A 388 -8.58 -23.21 -5.11
CA LEU A 388 -8.36 -22.42 -3.89
C LEU A 388 -9.62 -22.47 -3.03
N SER A 389 -9.42 -22.50 -1.71
CA SER A 389 -10.49 -22.45 -0.70
C SER A 389 -10.07 -21.51 0.42
N GLY A 390 -11.04 -20.91 1.06
CA GLY A 390 -10.86 -20.14 2.28
C GLY A 390 -12.17 -19.97 3.03
N HIS A 391 -12.16 -19.20 4.10
CA HIS A 391 -13.36 -18.93 4.88
C HIS A 391 -14.43 -18.30 4.00
N HIS A 392 -15.55 -18.96 3.85
CA HIS A 392 -16.73 -18.57 3.07
C HIS A 392 -16.47 -18.32 1.58
N PHE A 393 -15.42 -18.94 0.98
CA PHE A 393 -15.23 -18.90 -0.46
C PHE A 393 -14.53 -20.13 -1.04
N ASN A 394 -14.84 -20.44 -2.31
CA ASN A 394 -14.11 -21.40 -3.13
C ASN A 394 -13.91 -20.88 -4.54
N TYR A 395 -12.75 -21.19 -5.12
CA TYR A 395 -12.47 -21.00 -6.54
C TYR A 395 -12.37 -22.34 -7.28
N PHE A 396 -13.05 -22.41 -8.42
CA PHE A 396 -12.93 -23.52 -9.35
C PHE A 396 -12.49 -22.98 -10.71
N LEU A 397 -11.45 -23.57 -11.27
CA LEU A 397 -10.89 -23.18 -12.56
C LEU A 397 -11.21 -24.21 -13.62
N GLU A 398 -11.64 -23.76 -14.79
CA GLU A 398 -11.97 -24.63 -15.93
C GLU A 398 -10.71 -25.33 -16.44
N ARG A 399 -10.82 -26.65 -16.73
CA ARG A 399 -9.68 -27.50 -17.13
C ARG A 399 -8.92 -26.99 -18.35
N LYS A 400 -9.62 -26.35 -19.30
CA LYS A 400 -9.00 -25.75 -20.49
C LYS A 400 -8.00 -24.63 -20.21
N ALA A 401 -7.97 -24.10 -18.99
CA ALA A 401 -6.97 -23.09 -18.59
C ALA A 401 -5.53 -23.62 -18.60
N GLU A 402 -5.35 -24.95 -18.57
CA GLU A 402 -4.03 -25.60 -18.63
C GLU A 402 -3.02 -25.04 -17.62
N ALA A 403 -3.44 -24.87 -16.36
CA ALA A 403 -2.64 -24.26 -15.31
C ALA A 403 -2.01 -25.26 -14.36
N LEU A 404 -0.86 -24.88 -13.78
CA LEU A 404 -0.23 -25.55 -12.65
C LEU A 404 -0.21 -24.55 -11.49
N LEU A 405 -0.90 -24.86 -10.40
CA LEU A 405 -1.10 -23.97 -9.27
C LEU A 405 -0.56 -24.61 -7.99
N LEU A 406 0.03 -23.80 -7.15
CA LEU A 406 0.47 -24.14 -5.81
C LEU A 406 -0.29 -23.23 -4.83
N ASP A 407 -0.96 -23.83 -3.85
CA ASP A 407 -1.81 -23.09 -2.90
C ASP A 407 -1.05 -22.18 -1.93
N LYS A 408 0.28 -22.39 -1.81
CA LYS A 408 1.17 -21.58 -0.99
C LYS A 408 2.06 -20.70 -1.89
N PRO A 409 1.83 -19.39 -1.93
CA PRO A 409 2.72 -18.44 -2.60
C PRO A 409 4.11 -18.36 -1.96
N SER A 410 5.09 -17.81 -2.70
CA SER A 410 6.41 -17.51 -2.14
C SER A 410 6.32 -16.59 -0.93
N GLY A 411 7.15 -16.84 0.08
CA GLY A 411 7.19 -16.00 1.29
C GLY A 411 7.75 -16.71 2.50
N ALA A 412 7.67 -16.03 3.65
CA ALA A 412 8.05 -16.56 4.94
C ALA A 412 6.83 -17.24 5.60
N TYR A 413 7.09 -18.39 6.21
CA TYR A 413 6.14 -19.20 6.97
C TYR A 413 6.71 -19.50 8.35
N GLU A 414 5.86 -19.58 9.35
CA GLU A 414 6.27 -19.66 10.77
C GLU A 414 6.51 -21.08 11.25
N ALA A 415 6.08 -22.07 10.49
CA ALA A 415 6.26 -23.49 10.79
C ALA A 415 6.41 -24.28 9.51
N ALA A 416 6.75 -25.54 9.63
CA ALA A 416 6.63 -26.51 8.54
C ALA A 416 5.19 -26.56 8.02
N PHE A 417 5.01 -26.65 6.72
CA PHE A 417 3.72 -26.62 6.06
C PHE A 417 3.70 -27.53 4.85
N ALA A 418 2.49 -27.85 4.39
CA ALA A 418 2.26 -28.60 3.18
C ALA A 418 1.85 -27.66 2.04
N VAL A 419 2.41 -27.88 0.85
CA VAL A 419 2.06 -27.21 -0.40
C VAL A 419 1.19 -28.15 -1.21
N LYS A 420 -0.04 -27.72 -1.50
CA LYS A 420 -0.93 -28.44 -2.42
C LYS A 420 -0.63 -28.02 -3.85
N VAL A 421 -0.24 -28.98 -4.67
CA VAL A 421 -0.03 -28.81 -6.10
C VAL A 421 -1.29 -29.24 -6.84
N THR A 422 -1.87 -28.35 -7.62
CA THR A 422 -3.07 -28.63 -8.43
C THR A 422 -2.75 -28.44 -9.90
N ARG A 423 -2.89 -29.51 -10.67
CA ARG A 423 -2.86 -29.47 -12.13
C ARG A 423 -4.27 -29.29 -12.67
N VAL A 424 -4.50 -28.18 -13.34
CA VAL A 424 -5.73 -27.89 -14.07
C VAL A 424 -5.50 -28.22 -15.54
N SER A 425 -6.05 -29.30 -16.02
CA SER A 425 -5.87 -29.80 -17.40
C SER A 425 -6.98 -30.79 -17.78
N GLU A 426 -7.29 -30.86 -19.05
CA GLU A 426 -8.18 -31.88 -19.60
C GLU A 426 -7.52 -33.26 -19.65
N LYS A 427 -6.18 -33.30 -19.65
CA LYS A 427 -5.39 -34.53 -19.74
C LYS A 427 -4.67 -34.82 -18.43
N ALA A 428 -4.65 -36.05 -18.01
CA ALA A 428 -3.79 -36.48 -16.92
C ALA A 428 -2.31 -36.33 -17.32
N GLN A 429 -1.52 -35.73 -16.42
CA GLN A 429 -0.10 -35.44 -16.63
C GLN A 429 0.71 -35.77 -15.40
N THR A 430 1.92 -36.26 -15.60
CA THR A 430 2.87 -36.51 -14.53
C THR A 430 3.53 -35.19 -14.08
N LEU A 431 3.58 -34.96 -12.78
CA LEU A 431 4.26 -33.79 -12.20
C LEU A 431 5.56 -34.21 -11.50
N VAL A 432 6.60 -33.44 -11.72
CA VAL A 432 7.92 -33.63 -11.09
C VAL A 432 8.32 -32.38 -10.32
N TYR A 433 9.12 -32.56 -9.25
CA TYR A 433 9.54 -31.42 -8.46
C TYR A 433 10.96 -31.57 -7.89
N THR A 434 11.55 -30.43 -7.50
CA THR A 434 12.78 -30.28 -6.73
C THR A 434 12.54 -29.25 -5.61
N THR A 435 13.35 -29.33 -4.53
CA THR A 435 13.28 -28.37 -3.41
C THR A 435 14.59 -27.60 -3.19
N ASP A 436 15.61 -27.90 -3.99
CA ASP A 436 16.98 -27.36 -3.89
C ASP A 436 17.25 -26.23 -4.89
N GLY A 437 16.23 -25.79 -5.62
CA GLY A 437 16.34 -24.73 -6.64
C GLY A 437 16.84 -25.17 -8.00
N LYS A 438 17.18 -26.46 -8.17
CA LYS A 438 17.54 -26.98 -9.51
C LYS A 438 16.30 -27.19 -10.36
N ALA A 439 16.42 -27.00 -11.66
CA ALA A 439 15.35 -27.28 -12.60
C ALA A 439 14.95 -28.76 -12.52
N PRO A 440 13.65 -29.11 -12.44
CA PRO A 440 13.21 -30.48 -12.42
C PRO A 440 13.44 -31.16 -13.78
N THR A 441 13.80 -32.46 -13.72
CA THR A 441 14.07 -33.32 -14.87
C THR A 441 13.17 -34.55 -14.85
N ALA A 442 13.27 -35.40 -15.87
CA ALA A 442 12.54 -36.65 -15.90
C ALA A 442 12.87 -37.60 -14.72
N GLN A 443 14.05 -37.43 -14.10
CA GLN A 443 14.53 -38.20 -12.95
C GLN A 443 14.17 -37.58 -11.61
N SER A 444 13.64 -36.35 -11.59
CA SER A 444 13.23 -35.68 -10.37
C SER A 444 12.07 -36.39 -9.65
N SER A 445 11.91 -36.13 -8.36
CA SER A 445 10.83 -36.71 -7.57
C SER A 445 9.46 -36.43 -8.19
N ARG A 446 8.59 -37.43 -8.14
CA ARG A 446 7.19 -37.31 -8.57
C ARG A 446 6.39 -36.62 -7.49
N VAL A 447 5.52 -35.67 -7.86
CA VAL A 447 4.54 -35.12 -6.93
C VAL A 447 3.66 -36.29 -6.42
N PRO A 448 3.48 -36.45 -5.11
CA PRO A 448 2.64 -37.51 -4.55
C PRO A 448 1.23 -37.51 -5.12
N ALA A 449 0.56 -38.67 -5.09
CA ALA A 449 -0.79 -38.84 -5.68
C ALA A 449 -1.84 -37.91 -5.06
N ASP A 450 -1.67 -37.57 -3.79
CA ASP A 450 -2.49 -36.57 -3.09
C ASP A 450 -2.13 -35.14 -3.46
N GLY A 451 -1.11 -34.91 -4.27
CA GLY A 451 -0.65 -33.59 -4.70
C GLY A 451 0.07 -32.78 -3.61
N THR A 452 0.53 -33.38 -2.52
CA THR A 452 1.06 -32.67 -1.36
C THR A 452 2.58 -32.77 -1.25
N ILE A 453 3.27 -31.62 -1.11
CA ILE A 453 4.71 -31.53 -0.89
C ILE A 453 4.94 -30.82 0.45
N ASN A 454 5.66 -31.49 1.38
CA ASN A 454 5.96 -30.93 2.69
C ASN A 454 7.23 -30.07 2.64
N ILE A 455 7.16 -28.87 3.21
CA ILE A 455 8.26 -27.92 3.35
C ILE A 455 8.51 -27.71 4.84
N SER A 456 9.67 -28.13 5.32
CA SER A 456 10.05 -28.07 6.75
C SER A 456 11.20 -27.09 7.03
N GLN A 457 11.87 -26.60 6.00
CA GLN A 457 13.01 -25.69 6.07
C GLN A 457 12.99 -24.76 4.83
N ASP A 458 13.93 -23.82 4.79
CA ASP A 458 14.11 -22.95 3.61
C ASP A 458 14.25 -23.80 2.36
N ALA A 459 13.48 -23.46 1.32
CA ALA A 459 13.45 -24.23 0.09
C ALA A 459 13.13 -23.35 -1.12
N THR A 460 13.75 -23.67 -2.26
CA THR A 460 13.30 -23.21 -3.56
C THR A 460 12.62 -24.41 -4.25
N LEU A 461 11.30 -24.46 -4.11
CA LEU A 461 10.45 -25.47 -4.74
C LEU A 461 10.27 -25.14 -6.22
N GLN A 462 10.57 -26.09 -7.11
CA GLN A 462 10.21 -26.03 -8.51
C GLN A 462 9.35 -27.24 -8.86
N VAL A 463 8.19 -26.99 -9.47
CA VAL A 463 7.26 -28.06 -9.93
C VAL A 463 7.02 -27.88 -11.42
N GLY A 464 7.16 -28.96 -12.19
CA GLY A 464 6.96 -28.93 -13.63
C GLY A 464 6.11 -30.09 -14.14
N VAL A 465 5.59 -29.95 -15.34
CA VAL A 465 4.83 -30.98 -16.07
C VAL A 465 5.78 -31.81 -16.91
N LEU A 466 5.86 -33.10 -16.66
CA LEU A 466 6.65 -34.05 -17.43
C LEU A 466 5.82 -34.62 -18.58
N SER A 467 6.30 -34.43 -19.79
CA SER A 467 5.73 -35.01 -21.01
C SER A 467 6.23 -36.46 -21.26
N ALA A 468 5.59 -37.19 -22.18
CA ALA A 468 5.94 -38.55 -22.51
C ALA A 468 7.34 -38.70 -23.14
N ASP A 469 7.85 -37.65 -23.80
CA ASP A 469 9.18 -37.60 -24.40
C ASP A 469 10.29 -37.25 -23.38
N GLY A 470 9.95 -37.14 -22.08
CA GLY A 470 10.89 -36.85 -21.01
C GLY A 470 11.23 -35.38 -20.80
N GLN A 471 10.59 -34.47 -21.53
CA GLN A 471 10.77 -33.02 -21.34
C GLN A 471 9.91 -32.52 -20.18
N VAL A 472 10.45 -31.53 -19.43
CA VAL A 472 9.72 -30.84 -18.36
C VAL A 472 9.38 -29.42 -18.81
N SER A 473 8.10 -29.07 -18.68
CA SER A 473 7.56 -27.77 -19.11
C SER A 473 6.68 -27.16 -18.00
N ASN A 474 6.20 -25.92 -18.22
CA ASN A 474 5.31 -25.21 -17.30
C ASN A 474 5.83 -25.19 -15.85
N VAL A 475 7.13 -24.90 -15.67
CA VAL A 475 7.74 -24.91 -14.34
C VAL A 475 7.27 -23.72 -13.51
N VAL A 476 6.71 -24.02 -12.34
CA VAL A 476 6.35 -23.02 -11.33
C VAL A 476 7.40 -23.03 -10.23
N VAL A 477 7.95 -21.86 -9.91
CA VAL A 477 8.99 -21.67 -8.88
C VAL A 477 8.40 -20.97 -7.66
N ARG A 478 8.74 -21.47 -6.46
CA ARG A 478 8.39 -20.85 -5.17
C ARG A 478 9.60 -20.81 -4.26
N ASN A 479 9.81 -19.64 -3.66
CA ASN A 479 10.86 -19.46 -2.65
C ASN A 479 10.20 -19.38 -1.27
N TYR A 480 10.52 -20.34 -0.42
CA TYR A 480 10.00 -20.44 0.93
C TYR A 480 11.09 -20.24 1.96
N THR A 481 10.77 -19.45 2.98
CA THR A 481 11.56 -19.33 4.20
C THR A 481 10.74 -19.83 5.37
N VAL A 482 11.29 -20.74 6.18
CA VAL A 482 10.62 -21.27 7.36
C VAL A 482 11.29 -20.68 8.60
N ARG A 483 10.58 -19.80 9.30
CA ARG A 483 11.06 -19.07 10.47
C ARG A 483 10.08 -19.26 11.62
N PRO A 484 10.19 -20.37 12.36
CA PRO A 484 9.41 -20.55 13.57
C PRO A 484 9.67 -19.39 14.53
N PHE A 485 8.61 -18.93 15.20
CA PHE A 485 8.80 -17.99 16.28
C PHE A 485 9.68 -18.66 17.37
N VAL A 486 10.67 -17.93 17.84
CA VAL A 486 11.50 -18.34 18.96
C VAL A 486 11.25 -17.36 20.10
N GLU A 487 10.85 -17.86 21.25
CA GLU A 487 10.73 -17.04 22.46
C GLU A 487 12.05 -16.33 22.72
N HIS A 488 11.97 -15.05 23.01
CA HIS A 488 13.15 -14.22 23.22
C HIS A 488 12.87 -13.10 24.22
N LYS A 489 13.93 -12.41 24.61
CA LYS A 489 13.83 -11.25 25.50
C LYS A 489 13.85 -9.95 24.70
N ALA A 490 13.00 -9.00 25.09
CA ALA A 490 13.03 -7.64 24.61
C ALA A 490 13.45 -6.72 25.75
N THR A 491 14.47 -5.89 25.52
CA THR A 491 14.96 -4.93 26.50
C THR A 491 14.59 -3.52 26.08
N ILE A 492 13.89 -2.83 26.97
CA ILE A 492 13.57 -1.42 26.82
C ILE A 492 14.69 -0.62 27.48
N TYR A 493 15.44 0.13 26.67
CA TYR A 493 16.43 1.10 27.12
C TYR A 493 15.87 2.50 27.01
N VAL A 494 16.07 3.32 28.04
CA VAL A 494 15.63 4.71 28.01
C VAL A 494 16.69 5.67 28.56
N ARG A 495 16.80 6.81 27.92
CA ARG A 495 17.58 7.97 28.36
C ARG A 495 16.64 9.16 28.49
N ASN A 496 16.85 9.95 29.51
CA ASN A 496 16.03 11.12 29.80
C ASN A 496 16.85 12.41 29.54
N GLU A 497 16.33 13.30 28.69
CA GLU A 497 16.92 14.61 28.42
C GLU A 497 16.37 15.71 29.33
N ASN A 498 15.47 15.35 30.26
CA ASN A 498 14.87 16.27 31.24
C ASN A 498 15.60 16.17 32.58
N ASN A 499 15.27 17.06 33.51
CA ASN A 499 15.82 17.09 34.88
C ASN A 499 15.05 16.16 35.84
N TRP A 500 14.56 15.00 35.37
CA TRP A 500 13.90 14.02 36.24
C TRP A 500 14.93 13.32 37.12
N THR A 501 14.67 13.29 38.42
CA THR A 501 15.58 12.69 39.41
C THR A 501 15.36 11.18 39.55
N THR A 502 14.18 10.70 39.21
CA THR A 502 13.79 9.29 39.21
C THR A 502 13.21 8.91 37.86
N LEU A 503 13.17 7.61 37.54
CA LEU A 503 12.61 7.11 36.32
C LEU A 503 11.82 5.83 36.60
N ASN A 504 10.52 5.90 36.39
CA ASN A 504 9.62 4.74 36.52
C ASN A 504 9.22 4.24 35.12
N PHE A 505 9.13 2.92 35.00
CA PHE A 505 8.50 2.26 33.87
C PHE A 505 7.17 1.65 34.35
N HIS A 506 6.07 2.09 33.76
CA HIS A 506 4.81 1.36 33.87
C HIS A 506 4.59 0.59 32.60
N VAL A 507 4.47 -0.74 32.70
CA VAL A 507 4.47 -1.65 31.55
C VAL A 507 3.21 -2.51 31.57
N TRP A 508 2.61 -2.66 30.40
CA TRP A 508 1.46 -3.55 30.16
C TRP A 508 1.63 -4.30 28.84
N ASN A 509 0.87 -5.38 28.64
CA ASN A 509 0.91 -6.17 27.41
C ASN A 509 -0.45 -6.22 26.70
N ASN A 510 -0.47 -6.74 25.49
CA ASN A 510 -1.67 -6.94 24.69
C ASN A 510 -2.49 -8.18 25.04
N LYS A 511 -2.12 -8.92 26.09
CA LYS A 511 -2.84 -10.12 26.58
C LYS A 511 -3.61 -9.87 27.89
N GLY A 512 -3.86 -8.60 28.22
CA GLY A 512 -4.70 -8.18 29.34
C GLY A 512 -3.97 -7.99 30.68
N ASN A 513 -2.64 -8.14 30.76
CA ASN A 513 -1.90 -7.74 31.95
C ASN A 513 -1.52 -6.25 31.87
N ASN A 514 -2.26 -5.43 32.60
CA ASN A 514 -2.10 -3.97 32.61
C ASN A 514 -1.03 -3.48 33.60
N ASN A 515 -0.47 -4.34 34.44
CA ASN A 515 0.50 -3.99 35.49
C ASN A 515 1.63 -5.01 35.55
N MET A 516 2.33 -5.23 34.45
CA MET A 516 3.39 -6.26 34.34
C MET A 516 4.54 -6.10 35.35
N ASN A 517 4.83 -4.87 35.74
CA ASN A 517 5.92 -4.54 36.66
C ASN A 517 5.48 -3.68 37.85
N GLY A 518 4.18 -3.73 38.18
CA GLY A 518 3.56 -3.06 39.32
C GLY A 518 2.48 -2.06 38.92
N ASN A 519 1.67 -1.66 39.89
CA ASN A 519 0.66 -0.61 39.71
C ASN A 519 1.33 0.72 39.41
N TRP A 520 0.56 1.63 38.82
CA TRP A 520 1.02 2.99 38.56
C TRP A 520 1.72 3.63 39.77
N PRO A 521 2.89 4.25 39.62
CA PRO A 521 3.62 4.56 38.38
C PRO A 521 4.53 3.44 37.84
N GLY A 522 4.35 2.20 38.25
CA GLY A 522 5.15 1.07 37.85
C GLY A 522 6.40 0.88 38.69
N LYS A 523 7.46 0.35 38.08
CA LYS A 523 8.74 0.05 38.76
C LYS A 523 9.73 1.21 38.58
N LEU A 524 10.33 1.66 39.70
CA LEU A 524 11.50 2.52 39.69
C LEU A 524 12.69 1.76 39.07
N ILE A 525 13.29 2.29 38.00
CA ILE A 525 14.38 1.68 37.27
C ILE A 525 15.71 2.30 37.69
N THR A 526 16.49 1.47 38.38
CA THR A 526 17.86 1.81 38.85
C THR A 526 18.94 1.14 38.00
N ASP A 527 18.58 0.07 37.29
CA ASP A 527 19.51 -0.67 36.44
C ASP A 527 19.92 0.18 35.23
N THR A 528 21.22 0.27 34.99
CA THR A 528 21.78 1.07 33.89
C THR A 528 22.80 0.28 33.09
N LYS A 529 22.97 0.67 31.83
CA LYS A 529 23.97 0.11 30.90
C LYS A 529 24.62 1.24 30.09
N GLN A 530 25.92 1.15 29.91
CA GLN A 530 26.66 2.04 29.01
C GLN A 530 26.56 1.53 27.57
N VAL A 531 26.02 2.36 26.67
CA VAL A 531 25.94 2.06 25.23
C VAL A 531 26.39 3.28 24.45
N LYS A 532 27.42 3.14 23.62
CA LYS A 532 28.01 4.24 22.83
C LYS A 532 28.37 5.47 23.69
N GLY A 533 28.92 5.24 24.89
CA GLY A 533 29.34 6.31 25.81
C GLY A 533 28.21 7.04 26.55
N GLN A 534 26.99 6.57 26.44
CA GLN A 534 25.80 7.12 27.11
C GLN A 534 25.23 6.11 28.10
N THR A 535 24.69 6.61 29.22
CA THR A 535 24.04 5.80 30.25
C THR A 535 22.57 5.62 29.90
N TRP A 536 22.11 4.38 29.83
CA TRP A 536 20.74 3.99 29.55
C TRP A 536 20.16 3.24 30.73
N HIS A 537 19.01 3.63 31.24
CA HIS A 537 18.21 2.83 32.16
C HIS A 537 17.51 1.74 31.36
N TYR A 538 17.34 0.52 31.94
CA TYR A 538 16.73 -0.55 31.18
C TYR A 538 15.93 -1.53 32.03
N GLN A 539 14.98 -2.21 31.36
CA GLN A 539 14.28 -3.38 31.87
C GLN A 539 14.00 -4.35 30.72
N THR A 540 14.07 -5.65 31.04
CA THR A 540 13.90 -6.73 30.07
C THR A 540 12.61 -7.49 30.31
N PHE A 541 11.93 -7.91 29.23
CA PHE A 541 10.67 -8.64 29.22
C PHE A 541 10.78 -9.85 28.31
N ASP A 542 10.02 -10.93 28.62
CA ASP A 542 9.93 -12.09 27.77
C ASP A 542 8.85 -11.87 26.71
N ILE A 543 9.19 -12.14 25.44
CA ILE A 543 8.29 -12.16 24.29
C ILE A 543 8.01 -13.64 23.99
N THR A 544 6.79 -14.08 24.31
CA THR A 544 6.42 -15.50 24.35
C THR A 544 5.68 -16.00 23.12
N SER A 545 5.20 -15.10 22.27
CA SER A 545 4.57 -15.44 21.00
C SER A 545 4.74 -14.29 20.00
N LYS A 546 4.55 -14.57 18.71
CA LYS A 546 4.69 -13.58 17.65
C LYS A 546 3.71 -12.39 17.79
N ASP A 547 2.51 -12.68 18.29
CA ASP A 547 1.45 -11.70 18.51
C ASP A 547 1.49 -11.09 19.92
N TYR A 548 2.58 -11.34 20.67
CA TYR A 548 2.78 -10.77 22.00
C TYR A 548 3.68 -9.54 21.91
N PHE A 549 3.23 -8.45 22.52
CA PHE A 549 4.03 -7.24 22.66
C PHE A 549 3.78 -6.57 24.02
N VAL A 550 4.75 -5.76 24.41
CA VAL A 550 4.66 -4.92 25.60
C VAL A 550 4.60 -3.45 25.22
N ASN A 551 3.95 -2.67 26.07
CA ASN A 551 3.84 -1.23 25.98
C ASN A 551 4.44 -0.63 27.24
N VAL A 552 4.90 0.63 27.17
CA VAL A 552 5.49 1.33 28.31
C VAL A 552 5.14 2.81 28.29
N VAL A 553 4.94 3.38 29.48
CA VAL A 553 4.99 4.82 29.72
C VAL A 553 6.07 5.10 30.76
N PHE A 554 6.83 6.16 30.55
CA PHE A 554 7.89 6.61 31.44
C PHE A 554 7.37 7.76 32.31
N SER A 555 7.75 7.78 33.57
CA SER A 555 7.38 8.86 34.50
C SER A 555 8.45 9.07 35.56
N THR A 556 8.34 10.15 36.30
CA THR A 556 9.18 10.42 37.48
C THR A 556 8.34 10.49 38.75
N ASP A 557 8.99 10.41 39.90
CA ASP A 557 8.38 10.54 41.24
C ASP A 557 7.13 9.66 41.42
N ASN A 558 5.99 10.26 41.70
CA ASN A 558 4.71 9.57 41.91
C ASN A 558 3.89 9.39 40.61
N GLY A 559 4.55 9.43 39.45
CA GLY A 559 3.92 9.22 38.14
C GLY A 559 3.67 10.47 37.32
N ALA A 560 4.15 11.62 37.79
CA ALA A 560 4.06 12.89 37.07
C ALA A 560 5.33 13.74 37.28
N PRO A 561 5.83 14.41 36.25
CA PRO A 561 5.41 14.33 34.84
C PRO A 561 5.64 12.96 34.19
N GLN A 562 4.99 12.71 33.04
CA GLN A 562 5.07 11.46 32.31
C GLN A 562 5.30 11.68 30.81
N SER A 563 5.76 10.62 30.12
CA SER A 563 5.87 10.59 28.67
C SER A 563 4.53 10.25 27.98
N VAL A 564 4.50 10.36 26.65
CA VAL A 564 3.51 9.65 25.83
C VAL A 564 3.71 8.14 25.95
N ASP A 565 2.67 7.37 25.66
CA ASP A 565 2.75 5.91 25.64
C ASP A 565 3.59 5.44 24.46
N VAL A 566 4.41 4.41 24.68
CA VAL A 566 5.17 3.71 23.65
C VAL A 566 4.62 2.31 23.54
N THR A 567 4.20 1.91 22.34
CA THR A 567 3.43 0.68 22.12
C THR A 567 4.15 -0.31 21.19
N GLU A 568 3.66 -1.56 21.19
CA GLU A 568 4.06 -2.62 20.24
C GLU A 568 5.56 -2.99 20.29
N ILE A 569 6.12 -3.06 21.49
CA ILE A 569 7.52 -3.41 21.67
C ILE A 569 7.66 -4.94 21.66
N THR A 570 8.38 -5.47 20.65
CA THR A 570 8.63 -6.91 20.46
C THR A 570 10.12 -7.28 20.48
N GLY A 571 11.03 -6.32 20.64
CA GLY A 571 12.49 -6.52 20.65
C GLY A 571 13.20 -5.38 21.35
N ASP A 572 14.51 -5.42 21.37
CA ASP A 572 15.32 -4.37 22.00
C ASP A 572 15.07 -3.00 21.37
N ARG A 573 14.77 -2.00 22.22
CA ARG A 573 14.48 -0.62 21.81
C ARG A 573 15.21 0.38 22.67
N TYR A 574 15.66 1.47 22.04
CA TYR A 574 16.36 2.59 22.67
C TYR A 574 15.55 3.86 22.54
N PHE A 575 14.98 4.34 23.64
CA PHE A 575 14.09 5.50 23.67
C PHE A 575 14.74 6.68 24.38
N VAL A 576 14.47 7.88 23.87
CA VAL A 576 14.89 9.13 24.51
C VAL A 576 13.66 9.93 24.86
N ILE A 577 13.48 10.23 26.16
CA ILE A 577 12.44 11.17 26.63
C ILE A 577 12.99 12.56 26.34
N THR A 578 12.42 13.24 25.33
CA THR A 578 12.86 14.55 24.88
C THR A 578 12.35 15.66 25.80
N THR A 579 12.80 16.88 25.60
CA THR A 579 12.27 18.07 26.29
C THR A 579 10.97 18.61 25.66
N GLU A 580 10.59 18.11 24.48
CA GLU A 580 9.34 18.48 23.80
C GLU A 580 8.13 17.91 24.54
N GLN A 581 7.03 18.67 24.61
CA GLN A 581 5.76 18.22 25.16
C GLN A 581 4.63 18.36 24.15
N ARG A 582 3.71 17.37 24.15
CA ARG A 582 2.45 17.39 23.41
C ARG A 582 1.31 16.98 24.36
N GLY A 583 0.29 17.82 24.47
CA GLY A 583 -0.84 17.54 25.38
C GLY A 583 -0.44 17.35 26.84
N GLY A 584 0.62 18.02 27.32
CA GLY A 584 1.12 17.91 28.69
C GLY A 584 1.94 16.65 28.98
N LYS A 585 2.24 15.81 27.97
CA LYS A 585 3.12 14.64 28.07
C LYS A 585 4.40 14.85 27.26
N TYR A 586 5.52 14.30 27.75
CA TYR A 586 6.81 14.37 27.08
C TYR A 586 6.87 13.43 25.88
N VAL A 587 7.40 13.93 24.76
CA VAL A 587 7.58 13.15 23.54
C VAL A 587 8.72 12.16 23.71
N VAL A 588 8.54 10.94 23.22
CA VAL A 588 9.55 9.87 23.20
C VAL A 588 10.06 9.68 21.78
N ARG A 589 11.38 9.83 21.59
CA ARG A 589 12.05 9.55 20.33
C ARG A 589 12.64 8.14 20.36
N ASP A 590 12.44 7.37 19.29
CA ASP A 590 13.04 6.03 19.12
C ASP A 590 14.40 6.15 18.41
N ASP A 591 15.46 6.02 19.17
CA ASP A 591 16.85 6.05 18.68
C ASP A 591 17.40 4.63 18.38
N THR A 592 16.55 3.58 18.37
CA THR A 592 16.98 2.19 18.18
C THR A 592 17.87 2.01 16.95
N LYS A 593 17.45 2.54 15.80
CA LYS A 593 18.26 2.46 14.56
C LYS A 593 19.60 3.18 14.69
N LEU A 594 19.62 4.34 15.34
CA LEU A 594 20.83 5.13 15.55
C LEU A 594 21.83 4.38 16.44
N ILE A 595 21.33 3.68 17.44
CA ILE A 595 22.15 2.94 18.40
C ILE A 595 22.59 1.57 17.85
N THR A 596 21.69 0.84 17.19
CA THR A 596 21.94 -0.51 16.67
C THR A 596 22.58 -0.54 15.29
N SER A 597 22.52 0.59 14.52
CA SER A 597 23.25 0.67 13.27
C SER A 597 24.74 0.40 13.54
N ILE A 598 25.29 -0.57 12.85
CA ILE A 598 26.74 -0.68 12.70
C ILE A 598 27.15 0.60 11.96
N SER A 599 27.67 1.59 12.70
CA SER A 599 28.47 2.60 12.04
C SER A 599 29.60 1.80 11.37
N THR A 600 29.59 1.71 10.05
CA THR A 600 30.83 1.51 9.32
C THR A 600 31.77 2.54 9.93
N LEU A 601 32.67 2.08 10.79
CA LEU A 601 33.78 2.86 11.25
C LEU A 601 34.46 3.34 9.96
N HIS A 602 34.27 4.57 9.59
CA HIS A 602 35.25 5.30 8.84
C HIS A 602 36.45 5.38 9.79
N ALA A 603 37.19 4.29 9.82
CA ALA A 603 38.53 4.32 10.30
C ALA A 603 39.23 5.31 9.38
N SER A 604 39.47 6.50 9.89
CA SER A 604 40.49 7.39 9.37
C SER A 604 41.85 6.75 9.68
N ALA A 605 42.14 5.66 9.00
CA ALA A 605 43.47 5.10 8.84
C ALA A 605 43.70 5.16 7.33
N LYS A 606 44.45 6.20 6.94
CA LYS A 606 45.14 6.24 5.66
C LYS A 606 46.02 4.97 5.53
N SER A 607 45.46 3.97 4.87
CA SER A 607 46.22 3.01 4.09
C SER A 607 45.48 2.89 2.77
N ASP A 608 46.03 3.54 1.75
CA ASP A 608 45.57 3.46 0.36
C ASP A 608 45.69 1.99 -0.10
N VAL A 609 44.63 1.22 0.08
CA VAL A 609 44.52 -0.11 -0.50
C VAL A 609 44.01 0.04 -1.90
N TRP A 610 44.83 -0.28 -2.89
CA TRP A 610 44.52 -0.17 -4.30
C TRP A 610 44.15 -1.51 -4.89
N PHE A 611 43.24 -1.48 -5.87
CA PHE A 611 42.78 -2.63 -6.62
C PHE A 611 42.95 -2.34 -8.12
N ASN A 612 43.39 -3.33 -8.90
CA ASN A 612 43.37 -3.22 -10.36
C ASN A 612 41.91 -3.27 -10.88
N LEU A 613 41.71 -3.06 -12.17
CA LEU A 613 40.39 -3.08 -12.79
C LEU A 613 39.71 -4.46 -12.78
N GLN A 614 40.41 -5.53 -12.43
CA GLN A 614 39.91 -6.87 -12.21
C GLN A 614 39.52 -7.13 -10.74
N GLY A 615 39.62 -6.10 -9.87
CA GLY A 615 39.26 -6.21 -8.45
C GLY A 615 40.32 -6.89 -7.56
N GLN A 616 41.52 -7.14 -8.07
CA GLN A 616 42.61 -7.74 -7.30
C GLN A 616 43.38 -6.65 -6.54
N ARG A 617 43.69 -6.93 -5.27
CA ARG A 617 44.45 -6.01 -4.41
C ARG A 617 45.88 -5.85 -4.93
N VAL A 618 46.34 -4.61 -5.03
CA VAL A 618 47.70 -4.27 -5.49
C VAL A 618 48.45 -3.59 -4.38
N ALA A 619 49.58 -4.17 -3.99
CA ALA A 619 50.43 -3.66 -2.90
C ALA A 619 51.19 -2.38 -3.29
N GLN A 620 51.57 -2.24 -4.56
CA GLN A 620 52.23 -1.05 -5.12
C GLN A 620 51.65 -0.77 -6.53
N PRO A 621 50.93 0.35 -6.73
CA PRO A 621 50.46 0.77 -8.05
C PRO A 621 51.62 1.08 -8.98
N GLN A 622 51.52 0.70 -10.26
CA GLN A 622 52.51 0.96 -11.31
C GLN A 622 52.14 2.22 -12.09
N ALA A 623 53.16 2.98 -12.44
CA ALA A 623 53.00 4.19 -13.24
C ALA A 623 52.38 3.90 -14.62
N GLY A 624 51.44 4.75 -15.05
CA GLY A 624 50.72 4.62 -16.31
C GLY A 624 49.50 3.70 -16.27
N GLN A 625 49.12 3.15 -15.10
CA GLN A 625 47.91 2.33 -14.93
C GLN A 625 46.87 2.98 -14.03
N ILE A 626 45.60 2.57 -14.22
CA ILE A 626 44.45 3.06 -13.43
C ILE A 626 44.10 2.03 -12.36
N TYR A 627 43.99 2.49 -11.11
CA TYR A 627 43.57 1.69 -9.97
C TYR A 627 42.35 2.31 -9.27
N LEU A 628 41.63 1.47 -8.54
CA LEU A 628 40.50 1.87 -7.68
C LEU A 628 40.96 1.78 -6.20
N ASN A 629 40.64 2.78 -5.40
CA ASN A 629 40.80 2.64 -3.96
C ASN A 629 39.62 1.86 -3.32
N SER A 630 39.69 1.58 -2.03
CA SER A 630 38.62 0.90 -1.29
C SER A 630 37.29 1.67 -1.24
N GLN A 631 37.25 2.92 -1.72
CA GLN A 631 36.05 3.76 -1.82
C GLN A 631 35.50 3.85 -3.26
N GLY A 632 36.12 3.13 -4.21
CA GLY A 632 35.73 3.15 -5.63
C GLY A 632 36.25 4.35 -6.43
N GLU A 633 37.13 5.17 -5.85
CA GLU A 633 37.74 6.29 -6.55
C GLU A 633 38.83 5.80 -7.53
N LYS A 634 38.78 6.27 -8.78
CA LYS A 634 39.79 6.00 -9.80
C LYS A 634 40.99 6.93 -9.65
N ARG A 635 42.20 6.36 -9.66
CA ARG A 635 43.43 7.14 -9.73
C ARG A 635 44.38 6.54 -10.79
N SER A 636 44.99 7.42 -11.58
CA SER A 636 46.10 7.07 -12.46
C SER A 636 47.40 7.33 -11.70
N PHE A 637 48.31 6.40 -11.72
CA PHE A 637 49.62 6.47 -11.10
C PHE A 637 50.70 6.71 -12.12
#